data_b4762557827aae676c68adb3f340cf98
#
_entry.id   b4762557827aae676c68adb3f340cf98
#
_cell.length_a   1.000
_cell.length_b   1.000
_cell.length_c   1.000
_cell.angle_alpha   90.00
_cell.angle_beta   90.00
_cell.angle_gamma   90.00
#
_symmetry.space_group_name_H-M   'P 1'
#
loop_
_entity.id
_entity.type
_entity.pdbx_description
1 polymer ?
#
loop_
_entity_poly.entity_id
_entity_poly.type
_entity_poly.pdbx_seq_one_letter_code
_entity_poly.pdbx_strand_id
1 'polypeptide(L)'
;MFEAENGDTGGAEQEPLTLFGREAQPAGGENAEQVAVGEQDGVAIGGEGALDGGVGAGTHLFDGFTVRNAVAKDVPAGAGGTDFRAGAALVIAIIPFDQVGFQLSLPAKAGQFTGAHGAPQRAGENEGEPATGEFFADRKGLCFAGRGEGDIGQSCMCAGDGPFRFPMANEPDHFSILSYAGRQVTFRMMKFWFCLVSACLVAHAQSTLNLSRDLVAKGIETSNMTPNQAGLDARPLFEAGVAWAVKNGVGAVTADPGSYFFLSPHSANQHVLLSGVANLTVDLQNSDLWFASSHTAAMECAGCSGVTLQNFTVDYQQLPFTQAGITAVDSVNRRLTVQTLAGWQSPTDFNGNRAADNSDTIRMFIFRNGVPLAQVGRLGAARPVSGNTIQISNLTDPWAQPPNIAVIQPGDTLVWTDRGGPAAIQVTGGQKVTVHNVSIYSGGQMGLSFVRTSGATADHVQVIPRPGSGRLVSTNADGIHVSFALANNAFTNNIVRRTCDDALSMSALWTATVAGTPSGTPLGTTVQVTRNSNSPFAAGAPVSFISPADASVAGSANIVAESPAAAAQTLTDGEMVTLTLDKAVPGLAAGFGMIDNDPLKRGTGSVMANNTVQEVVYSRGIWLSGMQSTNVHDNLIQRTANAGILVQQLTNGPWSSGPSSAITVKNNLVDGAIGYGGVSAGPVEAAAAIHSVAESGANGQVTTRPFSSFFVTGNRVTNSPRTAIRLENVAGGNLTDNVIQGFGLSAAANVYAIPPCCETMAQYLADFAMPVLSTNSLLTVSGNASTDSSTLVSTVSSAGYFPRVAVDSWVVAFGANLAATAIATSLPFPTSLGGVSISVTDSAGVTRAAPIYYTSPTQVAYLVPDGTAAGMATVKIGGATGMAQVDSVAPGIYSANASGTGVAAALAAVYTAAGGVIPEPVFQCAGGAGTCVTAPLAMGGASDVLIVSLYGTGFRNFSAAKNVVAEVGGVMVTVQYIGAVAGNPGLDQVNLIIPASLGGAGEVPVVLTVDGQTANVVTINVK
;
A
#
# COMPACT_ATOMS: atom_id res chain seq x y z
N MET A 1 -8.25 0.62 22.18
CA MET A 1 -7.77 0.02 23.47
C MET A 1 -8.25 0.93 24.59
N PHE A 2 -9.44 0.75 25.09
CA PHE A 2 -9.89 1.27 26.40
C PHE A 2 -11.14 0.49 26.75
N GLU A 3 -11.00 -0.46 27.62
CA GLU A 3 -12.08 -1.07 28.40
C GLU A 3 -12.12 -0.34 29.75
N ALA A 4 -13.28 0.17 30.11
CA ALA A 4 -13.54 0.60 31.47
C ALA A 4 -14.30 -0.53 32.16
N GLU A 5 -13.72 -1.07 33.21
CA GLU A 5 -14.38 -1.97 34.15
C GLU A 5 -15.44 -1.20 34.94
N ASN A 6 -16.65 -1.69 34.93
CA ASN A 6 -17.72 -1.28 35.84
C ASN A 6 -17.70 -2.17 37.06
N GLY A 7 -17.40 -1.60 38.20
CA GLY A 7 -17.68 -2.19 39.50
C GLY A 7 -19.12 -1.93 39.94
N ASP A 8 -19.76 -3.04 40.32
CA ASP A 8 -21.10 -3.22 40.83
C ASP A 8 -21.29 -2.65 42.25
N THR A 9 -22.38 -1.92 42.51
CA THR A 9 -23.16 -2.02 43.77
C THR A 9 -24.56 -1.44 43.63
N GLY A 10 -25.56 -2.24 43.66
CA GLY A 10 -26.67 -2.38 44.63
C GLY A 10 -27.76 -1.31 44.70
N GLY A 11 -28.99 -1.70 44.38
CA GLY A 11 -30.11 -1.46 45.24
C GLY A 11 -31.29 -0.59 44.77
N ALA A 12 -32.41 -1.26 44.48
CA ALA A 12 -33.80 -0.95 44.84
C ALA A 12 -34.67 0.02 44.01
N GLU A 13 -35.61 -0.64 43.31
CA GLU A 13 -37.07 -0.40 43.26
C GLU A 13 -37.65 1.02 43.09
N GLN A 14 -38.42 1.24 42.05
CA GLN A 14 -39.91 1.31 41.97
C GLN A 14 -40.40 1.94 40.68
N GLU A 15 -41.29 1.18 40.04
CA GLU A 15 -42.26 1.65 38.99
C GLU A 15 -43.43 2.38 39.69
N PRO A 16 -44.51 2.78 39.00
CA PRO A 16 -44.79 3.27 37.61
C PRO A 16 -45.65 4.54 37.58
N LEU A 17 -46.07 5.01 36.40
CA LEU A 17 -47.37 5.56 36.08
C LEU A 17 -47.45 6.13 34.63
N THR A 18 -48.07 5.41 33.79
CA THR A 18 -49.28 5.59 32.94
C THR A 18 -49.87 6.99 32.75
N LEU A 19 -50.20 7.42 31.49
CA LEU A 19 -51.55 7.33 30.89
C LEU A 19 -51.82 8.39 29.82
N PHE A 20 -52.63 7.94 28.84
CA PHE A 20 -53.53 8.60 27.87
C PHE A 20 -52.90 9.12 26.57
N GLY A 21 -53.39 8.79 25.37
CA GLY A 21 -54.66 8.13 24.98
C GLY A 21 -55.32 8.86 23.80
N ARG A 22 -55.75 8.05 22.81
CA ARG A 22 -56.84 8.28 21.84
C ARG A 22 -56.54 9.02 20.54
N GLU A 23 -56.62 8.30 19.46
CA GLU A 23 -57.70 7.92 18.57
C GLU A 23 -58.18 9.03 17.63
N ALA A 24 -58.12 8.72 16.28
CA ALA A 24 -59.26 8.61 15.41
C ALA A 24 -58.83 8.33 13.95
N GLN A 25 -59.31 7.22 13.45
CA GLN A 25 -59.70 7.01 12.03
C GLN A 25 -61.16 7.42 11.90
N PRO A 26 -61.85 7.40 10.71
CA PRO A 26 -61.63 6.65 9.46
C PRO A 26 -62.16 7.27 8.14
N ALA A 27 -62.14 6.41 7.12
CA ALA A 27 -63.03 6.33 5.94
C ALA A 27 -62.62 7.17 4.71
N GLY A 28 -62.63 6.71 3.49
CA GLY A 28 -63.25 5.56 2.81
C GLY A 28 -63.20 5.78 1.32
N GLY A 29 -63.39 4.71 0.54
CA GLY A 29 -64.06 4.67 -0.76
C GLY A 29 -63.13 4.32 -1.93
N GLU A 30 -63.03 3.03 -2.26
CA GLU A 30 -63.64 2.34 -3.45
C GLU A 30 -63.37 2.95 -4.83
N ASN A 31 -62.70 2.23 -5.75
CA ASN A 31 -63.33 1.25 -6.62
C ASN A 31 -62.30 0.50 -7.49
N ALA A 32 -62.60 -0.78 -7.63
CA ALA A 32 -61.94 -1.74 -8.50
C ALA A 32 -62.44 -1.59 -9.95
N GLU A 33 -61.60 -2.03 -10.89
CA GLU A 33 -62.05 -2.77 -12.07
C GLU A 33 -60.92 -3.65 -12.63
N GLN A 34 -61.21 -4.95 -12.60
CA GLN A 34 -60.56 -6.02 -13.35
C GLN A 34 -61.04 -5.98 -14.80
N VAL A 35 -60.16 -6.34 -15.74
CA VAL A 35 -60.54 -7.18 -16.88
C VAL A 35 -59.34 -8.05 -17.28
N ALA A 36 -59.67 -9.30 -17.51
CA ALA A 36 -58.81 -10.43 -17.80
C ALA A 36 -58.76 -10.79 -19.28
N VAL A 37 -57.74 -11.58 -19.63
CA VAL A 37 -57.72 -12.73 -20.56
C VAL A 37 -57.62 -12.47 -22.07
N GLY A 38 -56.65 -13.16 -22.68
CA GLY A 38 -56.63 -13.48 -24.13
C GLY A 38 -55.35 -14.16 -24.55
N GLU A 39 -55.34 -15.51 -24.46
CA GLU A 39 -54.42 -16.37 -25.20
C GLU A 39 -54.72 -16.32 -26.69
N GLN A 40 -53.75 -16.44 -27.56
CA GLN A 40 -53.61 -17.49 -28.59
C GLN A 40 -52.46 -17.30 -29.57
N ASP A 41 -51.68 -18.39 -29.65
CA ASP A 41 -51.10 -19.06 -30.79
C ASP A 41 -50.33 -18.35 -31.93
N GLY A 42 -49.06 -18.75 -32.00
CA GLY A 42 -48.55 -19.54 -33.17
C GLY A 42 -47.93 -18.78 -34.31
N VAL A 43 -46.72 -19.20 -34.54
CA VAL A 43 -46.03 -19.50 -35.79
C VAL A 43 -44.59 -18.99 -35.82
N ALA A 44 -43.68 -19.92 -35.93
CA ALA A 44 -42.25 -19.76 -36.17
C ALA A 44 -41.98 -19.26 -37.59
N ILE A 45 -40.99 -18.37 -37.76
CA ILE A 45 -40.01 -18.39 -38.85
C ILE A 45 -38.75 -17.64 -38.40
N GLY A 46 -37.58 -18.24 -38.72
CA GLY A 46 -36.25 -17.88 -38.31
C GLY A 46 -35.75 -16.51 -38.79
N GLY A 47 -34.75 -16.07 -38.07
CA GLY A 47 -33.96 -14.89 -38.38
C GLY A 47 -32.82 -14.80 -37.38
N GLU A 48 -31.63 -15.19 -37.82
CA GLU A 48 -30.37 -15.00 -37.12
C GLU A 48 -30.20 -13.54 -36.73
N GLY A 49 -29.97 -13.30 -35.46
CA GLY A 49 -29.63 -12.01 -34.93
C GLY A 49 -28.83 -12.23 -33.63
N ALA A 50 -27.55 -12.28 -33.77
CA ALA A 50 -26.61 -12.33 -32.65
C ALA A 50 -26.79 -11.14 -31.73
N LEU A 51 -27.15 -11.36 -30.48
CA LEU A 51 -26.94 -10.44 -29.38
C LEU A 51 -25.65 -10.84 -28.71
N ASP A 52 -24.59 -10.20 -29.15
CA ASP A 52 -23.29 -10.23 -28.53
C ASP A 52 -23.34 -9.29 -27.30
N GLY A 53 -23.49 -9.86 -26.14
CA GLY A 53 -23.40 -9.20 -24.84
C GLY A 53 -22.05 -9.44 -24.24
N GLY A 54 -21.17 -8.44 -24.35
CA GLY A 54 -19.78 -8.47 -24.06
C GLY A 54 -19.33 -9.15 -22.74
N VAL A 55 -18.29 -9.87 -22.85
CA VAL A 55 -17.16 -9.99 -21.92
C VAL A 55 -16.10 -10.80 -22.67
N GLY A 56 -15.08 -10.15 -23.16
CA GLY A 56 -14.07 -10.85 -23.94
C GLY A 56 -12.79 -10.08 -24.24
N ALA A 57 -12.49 -9.03 -23.46
CA ALA A 57 -11.33 -8.19 -23.77
C ALA A 57 -9.96 -8.85 -23.51
N GLY A 58 -9.93 -9.97 -22.79
CA GLY A 58 -8.67 -10.65 -22.42
C GLY A 58 -8.15 -11.71 -23.40
N THR A 59 -9.02 -12.23 -24.24
CA THR A 59 -8.69 -13.43 -25.03
C THR A 59 -7.91 -13.17 -26.31
N HIS A 60 -7.96 -11.97 -26.84
CA HIS A 60 -7.30 -11.67 -28.13
C HIS A 60 -5.79 -11.43 -28.03
N LEU A 61 -5.26 -11.10 -26.87
CA LEU A 61 -3.82 -10.86 -26.69
C LEU A 61 -2.97 -12.13 -26.81
N PHE A 62 -3.49 -13.27 -26.38
CA PHE A 62 -2.76 -14.53 -26.43
C PHE A 62 -2.75 -15.16 -27.82
N ASP A 63 -3.84 -15.05 -28.58
CA ASP A 63 -3.89 -15.56 -29.96
C ASP A 63 -2.93 -14.81 -30.90
N GLY A 64 -2.56 -13.61 -30.54
CA GLY A 64 -1.62 -12.78 -31.30
C GLY A 64 -0.14 -13.02 -30.98
N PHE A 65 0.18 -13.62 -29.84
CA PHE A 65 1.55 -13.98 -29.46
C PHE A 65 2.00 -15.34 -29.97
N THR A 66 1.24 -15.95 -30.84
CA THR A 66 1.72 -17.13 -31.56
C THR A 66 2.88 -16.69 -32.47
N VAL A 67 4.09 -17.00 -32.05
CA VAL A 67 5.32 -16.65 -32.77
C VAL A 67 5.26 -17.35 -34.14
N ARG A 68 4.96 -16.60 -35.18
CA ARG A 68 4.94 -17.08 -36.57
C ARG A 68 6.35 -17.24 -37.18
N ASN A 69 7.40 -17.40 -36.41
CA ASN A 69 8.74 -17.58 -36.93
C ASN A 69 9.43 -18.86 -36.44
N ALA A 70 8.72 -19.99 -36.43
CA ALA A 70 9.36 -21.28 -36.51
C ALA A 70 9.29 -21.72 -37.97
N VAL A 71 10.31 -21.46 -38.75
CA VAL A 71 10.52 -22.02 -40.07
C VAL A 71 10.68 -23.54 -39.89
N ALA A 72 9.64 -24.29 -40.19
CA ALA A 72 9.75 -25.72 -40.36
C ALA A 72 10.55 -25.96 -41.63
N LYS A 73 11.78 -26.39 -41.52
CA LYS A 73 12.52 -27.06 -42.56
C LYS A 73 12.73 -28.50 -42.12
N ASP A 74 12.11 -29.36 -42.93
CA ASP A 74 12.42 -30.76 -43.20
C ASP A 74 12.19 -31.77 -42.07
N VAL A 75 10.97 -32.33 -42.06
CA VAL A 75 10.74 -33.67 -41.56
C VAL A 75 10.08 -34.48 -42.73
N PRO A 76 10.62 -35.64 -43.12
CA PRO A 76 10.08 -36.45 -44.21
C PRO A 76 8.74 -37.10 -43.82
N ALA A 77 7.83 -37.14 -44.78
CA ALA A 77 6.56 -37.82 -44.71
C ALA A 77 6.70 -39.31 -44.46
N GLY A 78 5.96 -39.86 -43.48
CA GLY A 78 5.82 -41.28 -43.29
C GLY A 78 4.87 -41.66 -42.18
N ALA A 79 3.65 -41.99 -42.61
CA ALA A 79 2.71 -42.95 -42.02
C ALA A 79 1.86 -42.60 -40.80
N GLY A 80 0.55 -42.56 -41.01
CA GLY A 80 -0.48 -43.07 -40.12
C GLY A 80 -1.30 -42.08 -39.33
N GLY A 81 -2.49 -41.79 -39.86
CA GLY A 81 -3.46 -40.86 -39.30
C GLY A 81 -4.00 -41.19 -37.92
N THR A 82 -4.24 -40.19 -37.22
CA THR A 82 -5.44 -39.96 -36.37
C THR A 82 -5.61 -38.48 -36.16
N ASP A 83 -6.82 -37.98 -36.39
CA ASP A 83 -7.22 -36.62 -36.23
C ASP A 83 -7.00 -36.13 -34.78
N PHE A 84 -6.04 -35.24 -34.60
CA PHE A 84 -5.97 -34.34 -33.47
C PHE A 84 -6.11 -32.90 -33.98
N ARG A 85 -7.30 -32.34 -33.83
CA ARG A 85 -7.46 -30.87 -33.88
C ARG A 85 -6.82 -30.30 -32.65
N ALA A 86 -5.56 -29.91 -32.79
CA ALA A 86 -4.83 -29.18 -31.73
C ALA A 86 -5.35 -27.75 -31.62
N GLY A 87 -5.83 -27.39 -30.44
CA GLY A 87 -5.91 -26.03 -30.01
C GLY A 87 -4.51 -25.40 -29.99
N ALA A 88 -4.44 -24.10 -30.22
CA ALA A 88 -3.22 -23.33 -30.41
C ALA A 88 -2.13 -23.71 -29.39
N ALA A 89 -1.11 -24.42 -29.83
CA ALA A 89 0.06 -24.68 -29.01
C ALA A 89 1.06 -23.55 -29.19
N LEU A 90 1.47 -22.95 -28.06
CA LEU A 90 2.59 -22.02 -28.01
C LEU A 90 3.87 -22.79 -28.33
N VAL A 91 4.37 -22.69 -29.56
CA VAL A 91 5.65 -23.30 -29.95
C VAL A 91 6.75 -22.25 -29.73
N ILE A 92 7.43 -22.33 -28.61
CA ILE A 92 8.68 -21.59 -28.37
C ILE A 92 9.84 -22.49 -28.73
N ALA A 93 10.68 -22.05 -29.66
CA ALA A 93 11.91 -22.76 -30.00
C ALA A 93 12.87 -22.74 -28.82
N ILE A 94 13.12 -23.90 -28.22
CA ILE A 94 14.17 -24.08 -27.22
C ILE A 94 15.50 -24.08 -27.96
N ILE A 95 16.33 -23.03 -27.74
CA ILE A 95 17.73 -23.07 -28.14
C ILE A 95 18.49 -23.88 -27.09
N PRO A 96 19.18 -24.96 -27.44
CA PRO A 96 19.99 -25.71 -26.49
C PRO A 96 21.12 -24.83 -25.91
N PHE A 97 21.32 -24.96 -24.61
CA PHE A 97 22.23 -24.13 -23.80
C PHE A 97 23.74 -24.32 -24.07
N ASP A 98 24.10 -25.31 -24.89
CA ASP A 98 25.49 -25.73 -25.16
C ASP A 98 26.20 -24.95 -26.27
N GLN A 99 25.59 -23.91 -26.86
CA GLN A 99 26.23 -23.06 -27.87
C GLN A 99 26.54 -21.62 -27.46
N VAL A 100 26.50 -21.28 -26.19
CA VAL A 100 26.99 -19.99 -25.70
C VAL A 100 28.31 -20.18 -24.98
N GLY A 101 29.37 -20.42 -25.77
CA GLY A 101 30.74 -20.33 -25.26
C GLY A 101 31.13 -18.88 -25.04
N PHE A 102 31.24 -18.46 -23.80
CA PHE A 102 31.87 -17.21 -23.45
C PHE A 102 33.37 -17.31 -23.66
N GLN A 103 33.88 -16.80 -24.80
CA GLN A 103 35.30 -16.47 -24.96
C GLN A 103 35.48 -15.01 -24.47
N LEU A 104 36.05 -14.85 -23.29
CA LEU A 104 36.67 -13.58 -22.85
C LEU A 104 37.94 -13.35 -23.67
N SER A 105 37.86 -12.58 -24.74
CA SER A 105 39.02 -12.01 -25.38
C SER A 105 39.19 -10.53 -24.98
N LEU A 106 40.15 -10.29 -24.16
CA LEU A 106 40.71 -8.95 -23.94
C LEU A 106 41.46 -8.49 -25.18
N PRO A 107 41.16 -7.35 -25.80
CA PRO A 107 42.10 -6.76 -26.77
C PRO A 107 43.09 -5.89 -26.03
N ALA A 108 44.33 -6.39 -25.96
CA ALA A 108 45.50 -5.56 -25.83
C ALA A 108 45.86 -4.99 -27.21
N LYS A 109 45.81 -3.68 -27.39
CA LYS A 109 46.68 -3.03 -28.36
C LYS A 109 46.82 -1.53 -28.05
N ALA A 110 47.98 -1.17 -27.65
CA ALA A 110 48.57 0.15 -27.76
C ALA A 110 48.66 0.59 -29.23
N GLY A 111 48.31 1.81 -29.50
CA GLY A 111 48.50 2.46 -30.79
C GLY A 111 48.70 3.95 -30.58
N GLN A 112 49.98 4.38 -30.70
CA GLN A 112 50.39 5.77 -30.77
C GLN A 112 49.74 6.49 -31.96
N PHE A 113 49.32 7.72 -31.78
CA PHE A 113 49.32 8.72 -32.84
C PHE A 113 49.72 10.10 -32.29
N THR A 114 50.73 10.62 -32.95
CA THR A 114 51.40 11.90 -32.77
C THR A 114 50.73 13.00 -33.58
N GLY A 115 50.89 14.24 -33.10
CA GLY A 115 50.97 15.47 -33.88
C GLY A 115 49.68 16.26 -34.02
N ALA A 116 49.64 17.48 -33.87
CA ALA A 116 50.39 18.67 -33.71
C ALA A 116 49.49 19.89 -34.04
N HIS A 117 49.67 20.94 -33.29
CA HIS A 117 49.50 22.36 -33.65
C HIS A 117 48.10 23.00 -33.79
N GLY A 118 47.93 24.05 -33.00
CA GLY A 118 47.34 25.30 -33.45
C GLY A 118 46.57 26.08 -32.39
N ALA A 119 47.22 26.87 -31.56
CA ALA A 119 46.61 28.09 -31.01
C ALA A 119 46.77 29.23 -32.04
N PRO A 120 46.01 30.32 -32.05
CA PRO A 120 46.02 31.29 -30.96
C PRO A 120 44.78 32.20 -30.80
N GLN A 121 44.76 32.79 -29.60
CA GLN A 121 44.43 34.20 -29.28
C GLN A 121 42.98 34.75 -29.26
N ARG A 122 42.63 35.15 -28.02
CA ARG A 122 42.21 36.49 -27.53
C ARG A 122 40.86 37.06 -27.90
N ALA A 123 40.10 37.33 -26.90
CA ALA A 123 39.71 38.65 -26.30
C ALA A 123 38.21 38.75 -26.09
N GLY A 124 37.86 39.25 -24.89
CA GLY A 124 36.70 40.13 -24.78
C GLY A 124 35.66 39.71 -23.71
N GLU A 125 35.91 40.14 -22.51
CA GLU A 125 35.01 40.83 -21.55
C GLU A 125 33.51 40.40 -21.39
N ASN A 126 33.21 40.06 -20.13
CA ASN A 126 32.07 40.47 -19.30
C ASN A 126 30.68 39.87 -19.60
N GLU A 127 30.22 39.09 -18.73
CA GLU A 127 29.09 39.35 -17.78
C GLU A 127 28.65 38.10 -17.10
N GLY A 128 28.29 38.20 -15.84
CA GLY A 128 28.01 37.23 -14.82
C GLY A 128 27.14 36.02 -15.25
N GLU A 129 27.65 34.85 -14.93
CA GLU A 129 26.91 33.63 -14.93
C GLU A 129 26.82 33.03 -13.52
N PRO A 130 25.71 32.33 -13.19
CA PRO A 130 25.53 31.71 -11.88
C PRO A 130 26.40 30.47 -11.74
N ALA A 131 26.94 30.28 -10.56
CA ALA A 131 27.81 29.17 -10.18
C ALA A 131 27.16 27.80 -10.47
N THR A 132 27.73 27.06 -11.41
CA THR A 132 27.46 25.64 -11.62
C THR A 132 28.30 24.82 -10.66
N GLY A 133 27.67 24.08 -9.77
CA GLY A 133 28.31 23.07 -8.94
C GLY A 133 28.38 21.74 -9.68
N GLU A 134 29.56 21.16 -9.75
CA GLU A 134 29.75 19.80 -10.26
C GLU A 134 29.46 18.77 -9.17
N PHE A 135 28.70 17.73 -9.54
CA PHE A 135 28.40 16.59 -8.68
C PHE A 135 29.38 15.45 -8.97
N PHE A 136 30.06 14.99 -7.94
CA PHE A 136 30.76 13.69 -7.98
C PHE A 136 30.07 12.70 -7.07
N ALA A 137 29.64 11.59 -7.64
CA ALA A 137 29.09 10.47 -6.89
C ALA A 137 30.18 9.41 -6.72
N ASP A 138 30.58 9.15 -5.48
CA ASP A 138 31.34 7.97 -5.10
C ASP A 138 30.44 7.06 -4.23
N ARG A 139 30.73 5.77 -4.29
CA ARG A 139 29.90 4.66 -3.74
C ARG A 139 29.53 4.73 -2.26
N LYS A 140 29.78 5.85 -1.58
CA LYS A 140 29.52 6.01 -0.15
C LYS A 140 29.05 7.41 0.30
N GLY A 141 28.32 8.14 -0.51
CA GLY A 141 27.72 9.38 -0.06
C GLY A 141 27.97 10.60 -0.95
N LEU A 142 26.99 11.46 -1.04
CA LEU A 142 27.05 12.75 -1.75
C LEU A 142 27.84 13.76 -0.93
N CYS A 143 28.91 14.29 -1.52
CA CYS A 143 29.61 15.45 -0.99
C CYS A 143 29.33 16.69 -1.85
N PHE A 144 29.00 17.80 -1.21
CA PHE A 144 28.79 19.10 -1.82
C PHE A 144 30.04 19.96 -1.68
N ALA A 145 30.60 20.46 -2.77
CA ALA A 145 31.66 21.47 -2.75
C ALA A 145 31.14 22.76 -3.37
N GLY A 146 30.91 23.79 -2.54
CA GLY A 146 30.62 25.14 -3.00
C GLY A 146 31.82 26.05 -2.83
N ARG A 147 32.15 26.83 -3.87
CA ARG A 147 33.15 27.92 -3.75
C ARG A 147 32.45 29.18 -3.25
N GLY A 148 32.85 29.65 -2.10
CA GLY A 148 32.55 30.98 -1.59
C GLY A 148 33.73 31.49 -0.77
N GLU A 149 34.11 32.70 -0.96
CA GLU A 149 35.21 33.35 -0.21
C GLU A 149 34.88 33.51 1.24
N GLY A 150 35.73 32.98 2.11
CA GLY A 150 35.69 33.20 3.56
C GLY A 150 35.61 31.89 4.36
N ASP A 151 36.66 31.54 5.03
CA ASP A 151 36.81 30.52 6.08
C ASP A 151 35.84 29.34 6.07
N ILE A 152 36.16 28.25 5.42
CA ILE A 152 35.39 27.00 5.49
C ILE A 152 36.26 25.90 6.10
N GLY A 153 35.93 25.57 7.34
CA GLY A 153 36.39 24.32 7.94
C GLY A 153 35.47 23.20 7.44
N GLN A 154 36.03 22.23 6.74
CA GLN A 154 35.33 21.00 6.37
C GLN A 154 35.18 20.08 7.60
N SER A 155 33.95 19.81 7.98
CA SER A 155 33.65 18.75 8.94
C SER A 155 33.01 17.55 8.21
N CYS A 156 33.69 16.40 8.24
CA CYS A 156 33.06 15.12 7.91
C CYS A 156 32.42 14.57 9.18
N MET A 157 31.14 14.35 9.17
CA MET A 157 30.47 13.62 10.25
C MET A 157 30.48 12.13 9.91
N CYS A 158 31.14 11.35 10.72
CA CYS A 158 30.85 9.93 10.86
C CYS A 158 29.75 9.80 11.92
N ALA A 159 28.78 8.95 11.68
CA ALA A 159 27.74 8.65 12.65
C ALA A 159 28.35 8.04 13.92
N GLY A 160 28.37 8.80 15.00
CA GLY A 160 28.92 8.42 16.29
C GLY A 160 29.86 9.49 16.82
N ASP A 161 29.34 10.30 17.72
CA ASP A 161 30.02 11.14 18.69
C ASP A 161 31.10 12.16 18.21
N GLY A 162 30.68 13.38 17.94
CA GLY A 162 31.46 14.60 18.05
C GLY A 162 32.28 14.98 16.83
N PRO A 163 32.40 16.28 16.54
CA PRO A 163 33.15 16.76 15.37
C PRO A 163 34.65 16.73 15.63
N PHE A 164 35.42 15.95 14.86
CA PHE A 164 36.86 16.10 14.79
C PHE A 164 37.21 17.23 13.84
N ARG A 165 37.86 18.27 14.38
CA ARG A 165 38.47 19.35 13.60
C ARG A 165 39.93 19.01 13.35
N PHE A 166 40.38 18.96 12.09
CA PHE A 166 41.76 19.00 11.73
C PHE A 166 42.13 20.42 11.29
N PRO A 167 43.18 21.00 11.79
CA PRO A 167 43.68 22.29 11.28
C PRO A 167 44.40 22.08 9.94
N MET A 168 43.88 22.71 8.92
CA MET A 168 44.63 22.88 7.65
C MET A 168 45.45 24.15 7.74
N ALA A 169 46.78 24.04 7.55
CA ALA A 169 47.66 25.17 7.39
C ALA A 169 47.45 25.78 6.01
N ASN A 170 47.25 27.09 5.98
CA ASN A 170 47.27 27.89 4.78
C ASN A 170 48.69 27.93 4.22
N GLU A 171 48.89 27.44 3.01
CA GLU A 171 49.69 28.07 1.99
C GLU A 171 49.49 27.40 0.62
N PRO A 172 49.34 28.17 -0.46
CA PRO A 172 49.19 27.66 -1.81
C PRO A 172 50.56 27.63 -2.51
N ASP A 173 51.19 26.48 -2.59
CA ASP A 173 52.30 26.37 -3.56
C ASP A 173 52.45 24.94 -4.12
N HIS A 174 52.35 24.90 -5.41
CA HIS A 174 52.93 24.00 -6.42
C HIS A 174 53.36 22.60 -5.95
N PHE A 175 52.55 21.60 -6.27
CA PHE A 175 53.04 20.23 -6.42
C PHE A 175 53.87 20.12 -7.71
N SER A 176 55.18 20.30 -7.60
CA SER A 176 56.15 19.83 -8.59
C SER A 176 56.64 18.44 -8.16
N ILE A 177 56.37 17.44 -8.99
CA ILE A 177 56.96 16.11 -8.85
C ILE A 177 58.45 16.21 -9.19
N LEU A 178 59.32 16.31 -8.21
CA LEU A 178 60.73 16.08 -8.35
C LEU A 178 61.02 14.59 -8.25
N SER A 179 61.34 13.97 -9.37
CA SER A 179 61.92 12.65 -9.42
C SER A 179 63.35 12.71 -8.92
N TYR A 180 63.59 12.21 -7.70
CA TYR A 180 64.96 11.85 -7.28
C TYR A 180 64.92 10.55 -6.50
N ALA A 181 65.83 9.68 -6.88
CA ALA A 181 66.09 8.34 -6.47
C ALA A 181 65.77 8.01 -4.98
N GLY A 182 64.89 7.01 -4.71
CA GLY A 182 64.75 6.47 -3.40
C GLY A 182 63.57 5.49 -3.20
N ARG A 183 63.79 4.26 -3.57
CA ARG A 183 62.83 3.13 -3.46
C ARG A 183 62.29 2.80 -2.06
N GLN A 184 62.58 3.54 -1.02
CA GLN A 184 62.17 3.15 0.36
C GLN A 184 61.10 4.03 1.01
N VAL A 185 60.79 5.21 0.52
CA VAL A 185 59.85 6.13 1.21
C VAL A 185 58.39 5.86 0.79
N THR A 186 58.18 5.43 -0.45
CA THR A 186 56.84 5.16 -0.98
C THR A 186 56.16 3.91 -0.35
N PHE A 187 56.98 2.94 0.10
CA PHE A 187 56.42 1.72 0.68
C PHE A 187 55.97 1.89 2.15
N ARG A 188 56.51 2.86 2.89
CA ARG A 188 56.08 3.12 4.29
C ARG A 188 54.79 3.95 4.36
N MET A 189 54.60 4.90 3.45
CA MET A 189 53.34 5.65 3.42
C MET A 189 52.17 4.79 2.90
N MET A 190 52.39 3.96 1.89
CA MET A 190 51.33 3.05 1.39
C MET A 190 50.94 1.99 2.43
N LYS A 191 51.89 1.49 3.23
CA LYS A 191 51.55 0.59 4.35
C LYS A 191 50.81 1.32 5.46
N PHE A 192 51.09 2.57 5.74
CA PHE A 192 50.40 3.37 6.73
C PHE A 192 48.97 3.69 6.30
N TRP A 193 48.75 4.02 5.03
CA TRP A 193 47.45 4.22 4.44
C TRP A 193 46.63 2.91 4.35
N PHE A 194 47.26 1.81 3.97
CA PHE A 194 46.59 0.50 3.97
C PHE A 194 46.25 0.03 5.38
N CYS A 195 47.06 0.30 6.39
CA CYS A 195 46.74 0.00 7.80
C CYS A 195 45.64 0.94 8.34
N LEU A 196 45.62 2.24 7.97
CA LEU A 196 44.52 3.14 8.36
C LEU A 196 43.20 2.79 7.67
N VAL A 197 43.22 2.49 6.36
CA VAL A 197 42.04 2.08 5.62
C VAL A 197 41.56 0.68 6.06
N SER A 198 42.49 -0.24 6.35
CA SER A 198 42.10 -1.54 6.91
C SER A 198 41.61 -1.44 8.36
N ALA A 199 42.18 -0.54 9.18
CA ALA A 199 41.69 -0.31 10.55
C ALA A 199 40.33 0.42 10.54
N CYS A 200 40.07 1.34 9.61
CA CYS A 200 38.73 1.94 9.42
C CYS A 200 37.72 0.96 8.80
N LEU A 201 38.15 0.02 7.94
CA LEU A 201 37.27 -1.02 7.39
C LEU A 201 36.98 -2.15 8.38
N VAL A 202 37.88 -2.40 9.35
CA VAL A 202 37.64 -3.40 10.42
C VAL A 202 36.80 -2.82 11.56
N ALA A 203 36.70 -1.50 11.71
CA ALA A 203 35.94 -0.87 12.78
C ALA A 203 34.42 -0.80 12.54
N HIS A 204 33.90 -1.33 11.41
CA HIS A 204 32.45 -1.27 11.08
C HIS A 204 31.83 -2.59 10.59
N ALA A 205 32.42 -3.71 10.86
CA ALA A 205 31.68 -4.95 10.90
C ALA A 205 30.84 -4.91 12.19
N GLN A 206 29.58 -4.47 12.12
CA GLN A 206 28.65 -4.67 13.22
C GLN A 206 28.71 -6.13 13.62
N SER A 207 29.05 -6.39 14.88
CA SER A 207 29.01 -7.75 15.38
C SER A 207 27.57 -8.26 15.22
N THR A 208 27.39 -9.45 14.69
CA THR A 208 26.09 -10.04 14.40
C THR A 208 25.89 -11.27 15.30
N LEU A 209 24.67 -11.43 15.80
CA LEU A 209 24.22 -12.64 16.49
C LEU A 209 23.21 -13.36 15.58
N ASN A 210 23.51 -14.60 15.20
CA ASN A 210 22.56 -15.44 14.47
C ASN A 210 21.79 -16.35 15.45
N LEU A 211 20.49 -16.12 15.60
CA LEU A 211 19.63 -16.84 16.54
C LEU A 211 19.51 -18.34 16.23
N SER A 212 19.67 -18.71 14.96
CA SER A 212 19.56 -20.11 14.53
C SER A 212 20.81 -20.94 14.78
N ARG A 213 21.95 -20.30 15.13
CA ARG A 213 23.25 -20.98 15.28
C ARG A 213 23.99 -20.66 16.57
N ASP A 214 23.82 -19.45 17.10
CA ASP A 214 24.73 -18.92 18.12
C ASP A 214 24.21 -19.03 19.55
N LEU A 215 22.89 -19.22 19.77
CA LEU A 215 22.32 -19.17 21.12
C LEU A 215 22.95 -20.22 22.07
N VAL A 216 23.07 -21.47 21.61
CA VAL A 216 23.69 -22.53 22.36
C VAL A 216 25.20 -22.33 22.45
N ALA A 217 25.86 -21.99 21.33
CA ALA A 217 27.30 -21.81 21.27
C ALA A 217 27.80 -20.67 22.17
N LYS A 218 27.00 -19.67 22.42
CA LYS A 218 27.31 -18.53 23.31
C LYS A 218 26.76 -18.70 24.72
N GLY A 219 26.12 -19.83 25.02
CA GLY A 219 25.51 -20.10 26.33
C GLY A 219 24.36 -19.17 26.70
N ILE A 220 23.64 -18.68 25.71
CA ILE A 220 22.48 -17.79 25.88
C ILE A 220 21.26 -18.63 26.25
N GLU A 221 21.03 -19.72 25.50
CA GLU A 221 19.92 -20.64 25.66
C GLU A 221 20.36 -22.09 25.51
N THR A 222 19.49 -23.05 25.86
CA THR A 222 19.73 -24.48 25.73
C THR A 222 19.45 -25.03 24.33
N SER A 223 18.78 -24.24 23.48
CA SER A 223 18.48 -24.54 22.08
C SER A 223 18.66 -23.30 21.20
N ASN A 224 18.90 -23.53 19.91
CA ASN A 224 18.90 -22.47 18.92
C ASN A 224 17.47 -22.27 18.40
N MET A 225 17.19 -21.08 17.86
CA MET A 225 15.94 -20.78 17.16
C MET A 225 16.00 -21.42 15.76
N THR A 226 15.69 -22.71 15.68
CA THR A 226 15.83 -23.51 14.46
C THR A 226 14.61 -23.29 13.54
N PRO A 227 14.80 -22.99 12.23
CA PRO A 227 13.69 -22.80 11.30
C PRO A 227 12.92 -24.10 11.01
N ASN A 228 11.68 -23.97 10.56
CA ASN A 228 10.80 -25.05 10.08
C ASN A 228 10.43 -26.10 11.14
N GLN A 229 10.46 -25.75 12.41
CA GLN A 229 10.05 -26.60 13.53
C GLN A 229 8.75 -26.07 14.16
N ALA A 230 7.61 -26.55 13.71
CA ALA A 230 6.28 -26.09 14.14
C ALA A 230 6.02 -26.26 15.66
N GLY A 231 6.71 -27.18 16.34
CA GLY A 231 6.60 -27.41 17.79
C GLY A 231 7.59 -26.61 18.64
N LEU A 232 8.52 -25.88 18.03
CA LEU A 232 9.49 -25.05 18.74
C LEU A 232 8.92 -23.64 18.92
N ASP A 233 8.77 -23.20 20.18
CA ASP A 233 8.40 -21.81 20.47
C ASP A 233 9.60 -20.90 20.29
N ALA A 234 9.57 -20.10 19.24
CA ALA A 234 10.64 -19.18 18.89
C ALA A 234 10.71 -17.97 19.82
N ARG A 235 9.61 -17.60 20.52
CA ARG A 235 9.56 -16.38 21.34
C ARG A 235 10.65 -16.29 22.41
N PRO A 236 10.79 -17.23 23.34
CA PRO A 236 11.79 -17.09 24.40
C PRO A 236 13.21 -17.01 23.85
N LEU A 237 13.49 -17.78 22.78
CA LEU A 237 14.80 -17.80 22.13
C LEU A 237 15.12 -16.47 21.45
N PHE A 238 14.13 -15.89 20.78
CA PHE A 238 14.23 -14.58 20.14
C PHE A 238 14.50 -13.48 21.17
N GLU A 239 13.68 -13.40 22.23
CA GLU A 239 13.81 -12.37 23.27
C GLU A 239 15.13 -12.49 24.03
N ALA A 240 15.56 -13.71 24.37
CA ALA A 240 16.85 -13.96 25.03
C ALA A 240 18.03 -13.53 24.15
N GLY A 241 17.97 -13.83 22.84
CA GLY A 241 19.01 -13.43 21.89
C GLY A 241 19.08 -11.92 21.72
N VAL A 242 17.94 -11.24 21.58
CA VAL A 242 17.89 -9.77 21.50
C VAL A 242 18.42 -9.14 22.80
N ALA A 243 17.98 -9.61 23.95
CA ALA A 243 18.45 -9.09 25.24
C ALA A 243 19.98 -9.27 25.41
N TRP A 244 20.52 -10.41 24.99
CA TRP A 244 21.96 -10.65 24.99
C TRP A 244 22.69 -9.71 24.01
N ALA A 245 22.17 -9.53 22.80
CA ALA A 245 22.74 -8.63 21.80
C ALA A 245 22.83 -7.20 22.33
N VAL A 246 21.74 -6.68 22.89
CA VAL A 246 21.70 -5.34 23.51
C VAL A 246 22.72 -5.22 24.63
N LYS A 247 22.74 -6.17 25.56
CA LYS A 247 23.69 -6.19 26.70
C LYS A 247 25.15 -6.19 26.27
N ASN A 248 25.47 -6.83 25.15
CA ASN A 248 26.84 -7.01 24.67
C ASN A 248 27.21 -6.04 23.52
N GLY A 249 26.37 -5.05 23.22
CA GLY A 249 26.64 -4.05 22.18
C GLY A 249 26.70 -4.64 20.78
N VAL A 250 25.94 -5.71 20.51
CA VAL A 250 25.82 -6.33 19.19
C VAL A 250 24.84 -5.51 18.35
N GLY A 251 25.28 -5.05 17.20
CA GLY A 251 24.48 -4.14 16.36
C GLY A 251 23.43 -4.82 15.46
N ALA A 252 23.52 -6.14 15.28
CA ALA A 252 22.58 -6.87 14.44
C ALA A 252 22.24 -8.26 15.01
N VAL A 253 20.96 -8.62 14.95
CA VAL A 253 20.42 -9.95 15.22
C VAL A 253 19.86 -10.50 13.91
N THR A 254 20.24 -11.74 13.57
CA THR A 254 19.77 -12.42 12.36
C THR A 254 19.22 -13.80 12.69
N ALA A 255 18.53 -14.41 11.75
CA ALA A 255 18.14 -15.82 11.78
C ALA A 255 18.33 -16.43 10.39
N ASP A 256 18.49 -17.76 10.31
CA ASP A 256 18.52 -18.45 9.03
C ASP A 256 17.13 -18.41 8.37
N PRO A 257 17.03 -18.30 7.05
CA PRO A 257 15.74 -18.26 6.36
C PRO A 257 14.87 -19.48 6.66
N GLY A 258 13.56 -19.27 6.89
CA GLY A 258 12.60 -20.33 7.12
C GLY A 258 11.40 -19.90 7.96
N SER A 259 10.57 -20.85 8.37
CA SER A 259 9.38 -20.57 9.19
C SER A 259 9.67 -20.68 10.68
N TYR A 260 9.25 -19.68 11.44
CA TYR A 260 9.40 -19.63 12.90
C TYR A 260 8.04 -19.46 13.55
N PHE A 261 7.80 -20.20 14.65
CA PHE A 261 6.51 -20.27 15.33
C PHE A 261 6.60 -19.66 16.72
N PHE A 262 5.87 -18.61 16.96
CA PHE A 262 5.76 -17.90 18.23
C PHE A 262 4.47 -18.38 18.93
N LEU A 263 4.62 -19.44 19.74
CA LEU A 263 3.48 -20.21 20.24
C LEU A 263 2.95 -19.67 21.57
N SER A 264 3.79 -19.06 22.39
CA SER A 264 3.40 -18.46 23.66
C SER A 264 3.52 -16.93 23.59
N PRO A 265 2.57 -16.16 24.11
CA PRO A 265 2.71 -14.71 24.18
C PRO A 265 3.63 -14.31 25.36
N HIS A 266 4.31 -13.17 25.20
CA HIS A 266 5.02 -12.50 26.30
C HIS A 266 4.04 -12.03 27.38
N SER A 267 2.90 -11.50 26.95
CA SER A 267 1.78 -11.07 27.78
C SER A 267 0.45 -11.21 27.02
N ALA A 268 -0.65 -10.83 27.63
CA ALA A 268 -1.95 -10.80 26.97
C ALA A 268 -1.99 -9.85 25.74
N ASN A 269 -1.06 -8.88 25.66
CA ASN A 269 -1.07 -7.87 24.63
C ASN A 269 -0.12 -8.15 23.46
N GLN A 270 1.00 -8.85 23.67
CA GLN A 270 2.00 -9.10 22.62
C GLN A 270 2.68 -10.46 22.77
N HIS A 271 3.01 -11.08 21.62
CA HIS A 271 3.85 -12.29 21.60
C HIS A 271 5.32 -11.93 21.87
N VAL A 272 5.85 -10.91 21.22
CA VAL A 272 7.23 -10.46 21.41
C VAL A 272 7.25 -9.04 21.92
N LEU A 273 8.05 -8.77 22.98
CA LEU A 273 8.29 -7.42 23.50
C LEU A 273 9.74 -7.01 23.36
N LEU A 274 9.97 -5.95 22.61
CA LEU A 274 11.23 -5.20 22.58
C LEU A 274 11.06 -3.92 23.38
N SER A 275 11.58 -3.86 24.60
CA SER A 275 11.41 -2.71 25.49
C SER A 275 12.72 -1.94 25.65
N GLY A 276 12.71 -0.65 25.32
CA GLY A 276 13.87 0.23 25.47
C GLY A 276 15.08 -0.15 24.63
N VAL A 277 14.91 -0.96 23.59
CA VAL A 277 15.98 -1.40 22.70
C VAL A 277 16.50 -0.22 21.89
N ALA A 278 17.83 -0.09 21.78
CA ALA A 278 18.46 0.98 21.03
C ALA A 278 19.51 0.48 20.04
N ASN A 279 19.58 1.12 18.86
CA ASN A 279 20.61 0.92 17.85
C ASN A 279 20.82 -0.54 17.44
N LEU A 280 19.72 -1.26 17.20
CA LEU A 280 19.72 -2.67 16.82
C LEU A 280 19.02 -2.91 15.50
N THR A 281 19.63 -3.67 14.62
CA THR A 281 18.96 -4.22 13.42
C THR A 281 18.55 -5.66 13.70
N VAL A 282 17.26 -5.96 13.54
CA VAL A 282 16.69 -7.30 13.52
C VAL A 282 16.39 -7.66 12.07
N ASP A 283 17.23 -8.51 11.47
CA ASP A 283 17.12 -8.95 10.09
C ASP A 283 16.86 -10.47 10.04
N LEU A 284 15.64 -10.87 9.75
CA LEU A 284 15.25 -12.26 9.76
C LEU A 284 15.33 -12.93 8.38
N GLN A 285 16.04 -12.30 7.43
CA GLN A 285 16.44 -12.88 6.15
C GLN A 285 15.28 -13.50 5.35
N ASN A 286 14.17 -12.77 5.24
CA ASN A 286 12.92 -13.18 4.58
C ASN A 286 12.27 -14.43 5.19
N SER A 287 12.33 -14.56 6.49
CA SER A 287 11.67 -15.64 7.21
C SER A 287 10.17 -15.40 7.39
N ASP A 288 9.40 -16.49 7.42
CA ASP A 288 7.98 -16.50 7.77
C ASP A 288 7.80 -16.60 9.29
N LEU A 289 7.15 -15.62 9.90
CA LEU A 289 6.85 -15.63 11.33
C LEU A 289 5.37 -15.93 11.55
N TRP A 290 5.09 -17.03 12.25
CA TRP A 290 3.75 -17.50 12.57
C TRP A 290 3.44 -17.31 14.06
N PHE A 291 2.38 -16.56 14.34
CA PHE A 291 1.96 -16.26 15.72
C PHE A 291 0.68 -17.02 16.08
N ALA A 292 0.56 -17.46 17.33
CA ALA A 292 -0.53 -18.33 17.74
C ALA A 292 -1.89 -17.63 17.75
N SER A 293 -1.98 -16.37 18.18
CA SER A 293 -3.24 -15.64 18.38
C SER A 293 -3.21 -14.27 17.72
N SER A 294 -4.20 -13.98 16.90
CA SER A 294 -4.40 -12.67 16.27
C SER A 294 -4.98 -11.58 17.18
N HIS A 295 -5.42 -11.93 18.40
CA HIS A 295 -5.86 -10.98 19.42
C HIS A 295 -4.69 -10.42 20.25
N THR A 296 -3.47 -10.83 19.93
CA THR A 296 -2.23 -10.45 20.58
C THR A 296 -1.29 -9.92 19.50
N ALA A 297 -0.61 -8.80 19.72
CA ALA A 297 0.38 -8.30 18.76
C ALA A 297 1.43 -9.37 18.47
N ALA A 298 1.86 -9.48 17.23
CA ALA A 298 3.02 -10.30 16.88
C ALA A 298 4.26 -9.74 17.56
N MET A 299 4.52 -8.43 17.41
CA MET A 299 5.64 -7.72 18.03
C MET A 299 5.24 -6.36 18.56
N GLU A 300 5.77 -5.99 19.73
CA GLU A 300 5.75 -4.61 20.21
C GLU A 300 7.18 -4.11 20.45
N CYS A 301 7.47 -2.89 19.93
CA CYS A 301 8.70 -2.15 20.18
C CYS A 301 8.35 -0.92 21.03
N ALA A 302 8.48 -1.05 22.35
CA ALA A 302 8.11 -0.03 23.32
C ALA A 302 9.33 0.80 23.74
N GLY A 303 9.30 2.13 23.51
CA GLY A 303 10.41 3.03 23.84
C GLY A 303 11.70 2.76 23.06
N CYS A 304 11.62 2.14 21.91
CA CYS A 304 12.77 1.80 21.09
C CYS A 304 13.39 3.05 20.44
N SER A 305 14.72 3.02 20.16
CA SER A 305 15.42 4.11 19.50
C SER A 305 16.43 3.59 18.48
N GLY A 306 16.34 4.02 17.22
CA GLY A 306 17.27 3.59 16.17
C GLY A 306 17.21 2.09 15.88
N VAL A 307 16.04 1.47 16.03
CA VAL A 307 15.82 0.04 15.76
C VAL A 307 15.30 -0.15 14.34
N THR A 308 15.85 -1.12 13.63
CA THR A 308 15.35 -1.58 12.35
C THR A 308 14.83 -3.02 12.47
N LEU A 309 13.58 -3.23 12.08
CA LEU A 309 12.94 -4.54 11.92
C LEU A 309 12.80 -4.80 10.43
N GLN A 310 13.43 -5.85 9.90
CA GLN A 310 13.44 -6.04 8.45
C GLN A 310 13.47 -7.49 7.99
N ASN A 311 13.02 -7.67 6.73
CA ASN A 311 13.14 -8.92 5.97
C ASN A 311 12.43 -10.10 6.65
N PHE A 312 11.12 -9.98 6.88
CA PHE A 312 10.28 -11.09 7.38
C PHE A 312 8.81 -10.91 7.03
N THR A 313 8.05 -11.97 7.21
CA THR A 313 6.59 -11.91 7.13
C THR A 313 5.95 -12.12 8.49
N VAL A 314 4.74 -11.62 8.67
CA VAL A 314 3.90 -11.81 9.86
C VAL A 314 2.57 -12.42 9.45
N ASP A 315 2.24 -13.55 10.05
CA ASP A 315 0.92 -14.17 9.90
C ASP A 315 0.49 -14.87 11.18
N TYR A 316 -0.79 -15.21 11.29
CA TYR A 316 -1.34 -15.86 12.46
C TYR A 316 -1.87 -17.25 12.12
N GLN A 317 -1.65 -18.21 13.04
CA GLN A 317 -2.21 -19.55 12.94
C GLN A 317 -3.73 -19.52 13.07
N GLN A 318 -4.24 -18.65 13.95
CA GLN A 318 -5.65 -18.35 14.06
C GLN A 318 -5.93 -16.98 13.43
N LEU A 319 -6.69 -17.00 12.32
CA LEU A 319 -7.02 -15.78 11.61
C LEU A 319 -8.04 -14.93 12.36
N PRO A 320 -7.98 -13.60 12.29
CA PRO A 320 -8.94 -12.70 12.90
C PRO A 320 -10.22 -12.50 12.05
N PHE A 321 -10.43 -13.31 11.04
CA PHE A 321 -11.61 -13.28 10.16
C PHE A 321 -11.89 -14.65 9.56
N THR A 322 -13.14 -14.84 9.09
CA THR A 322 -13.56 -16.05 8.38
C THR A 322 -14.35 -15.72 7.11
N GLN A 323 -14.54 -16.71 6.24
CA GLN A 323 -15.22 -16.56 4.95
C GLN A 323 -16.30 -17.63 4.77
N ALA A 324 -17.45 -17.21 4.23
CA ALA A 324 -18.57 -18.09 3.93
C ALA A 324 -19.25 -17.69 2.62
N GLY A 325 -19.67 -18.67 1.83
CA GLY A 325 -20.46 -18.44 0.62
C GLY A 325 -21.93 -18.15 0.94
N ILE A 326 -22.51 -17.13 0.34
CA ILE A 326 -23.94 -16.79 0.50
C ILE A 326 -24.77 -17.71 -0.39
N THR A 327 -25.69 -18.44 0.22
CA THR A 327 -26.58 -19.39 -0.50
C THR A 327 -28.00 -18.88 -0.64
N ALA A 328 -28.46 -17.98 0.25
CA ALA A 328 -29.77 -17.32 0.13
C ALA A 328 -29.77 -15.95 0.82
N VAL A 329 -30.61 -15.05 0.32
CA VAL A 329 -30.82 -13.70 0.82
C VAL A 329 -32.30 -13.49 1.08
N ASP A 330 -32.67 -13.17 2.32
CA ASP A 330 -34.01 -12.73 2.73
C ASP A 330 -33.96 -11.22 2.99
N SER A 331 -34.27 -10.46 1.97
CA SER A 331 -34.21 -8.99 2.03
C SER A 331 -35.31 -8.39 2.95
N VAL A 332 -36.43 -9.08 3.12
CA VAL A 332 -37.54 -8.63 3.95
C VAL A 332 -37.19 -8.72 5.42
N ASN A 333 -36.69 -9.87 5.86
CA ASN A 333 -36.32 -10.12 7.25
C ASN A 333 -34.84 -9.79 7.54
N ARG A 334 -34.08 -9.25 6.57
CA ARG A 334 -32.68 -8.87 6.68
C ARG A 334 -31.81 -10.02 7.18
N ARG A 335 -31.89 -11.15 6.47
CA ARG A 335 -31.18 -12.38 6.81
C ARG A 335 -30.35 -12.88 5.63
N LEU A 336 -29.19 -13.43 5.94
CA LEU A 336 -28.37 -14.16 5.00
C LEU A 336 -28.30 -15.63 5.44
N THR A 337 -28.41 -16.54 4.48
CA THR A 337 -28.03 -17.93 4.68
C THR A 337 -26.68 -18.13 4.03
N VAL A 338 -25.70 -18.61 4.79
CA VAL A 338 -24.33 -18.78 4.35
C VAL A 338 -23.86 -20.20 4.61
N GLN A 339 -22.89 -20.64 3.80
CA GLN A 339 -22.21 -21.91 3.97
C GLN A 339 -20.73 -21.63 4.20
N THR A 340 -20.16 -22.15 5.30
CA THR A 340 -18.75 -22.03 5.59
C THR A 340 -17.93 -22.66 4.45
N LEU A 341 -16.96 -21.93 3.96
CA LEU A 341 -16.06 -22.42 2.92
C LEU A 341 -15.08 -23.46 3.48
N ALA A 342 -14.64 -24.39 2.63
CA ALA A 342 -13.67 -25.39 3.04
C ALA A 342 -12.36 -24.74 3.55
N GLY A 343 -11.84 -25.22 4.67
CA GLY A 343 -10.64 -24.69 5.32
C GLY A 343 -10.85 -23.44 6.19
N TRP A 344 -12.07 -22.91 6.28
CA TRP A 344 -12.39 -21.75 7.11
C TRP A 344 -13.16 -22.15 8.38
N GLN A 345 -12.95 -21.39 9.46
CA GLN A 345 -13.76 -21.55 10.68
C GLN A 345 -15.21 -21.18 10.41
N SER A 346 -16.12 -21.86 11.11
CA SER A 346 -17.53 -21.47 11.08
C SER A 346 -17.70 -20.08 11.72
N PRO A 347 -18.51 -19.18 11.12
CA PRO A 347 -18.88 -17.93 11.79
C PRO A 347 -19.44 -18.11 13.21
N THR A 348 -20.06 -19.25 13.53
CA THR A 348 -20.56 -19.55 14.88
C THR A 348 -19.45 -19.88 15.86
N ASP A 349 -18.37 -20.49 15.39
CA ASP A 349 -17.25 -20.92 16.26
C ASP A 349 -16.16 -19.87 16.33
N PHE A 350 -16.14 -18.99 15.33
CA PHE A 350 -15.14 -17.96 15.18
C PHE A 350 -15.16 -16.93 16.32
N ASN A 351 -16.32 -16.63 16.88
CA ASN A 351 -16.54 -15.49 17.75
C ASN A 351 -17.21 -15.78 19.09
N GLY A 352 -17.21 -17.03 19.51
CA GLY A 352 -17.54 -17.46 20.89
C GLY A 352 -18.53 -16.60 21.68
N ASN A 353 -19.70 -16.31 21.19
CA ASN A 353 -20.76 -15.53 21.85
C ASN A 353 -20.60 -13.99 21.86
N ARG A 354 -19.58 -13.40 21.27
CA ARG A 354 -19.45 -11.94 21.21
C ARG A 354 -20.53 -11.26 20.35
N ALA A 355 -21.27 -12.01 19.56
CA ALA A 355 -22.44 -11.49 18.84
C ALA A 355 -23.56 -10.93 19.74
N ALA A 356 -23.45 -11.14 21.05
CA ALA A 356 -24.46 -10.71 22.04
C ALA A 356 -24.12 -9.40 22.75
N ASP A 357 -22.90 -8.89 22.65
CA ASP A 357 -22.44 -7.79 23.49
C ASP A 357 -22.48 -6.39 22.84
N ASN A 358 -23.10 -6.23 21.67
CA ASN A 358 -23.15 -4.96 20.94
C ASN A 358 -21.77 -4.34 20.63
N SER A 359 -20.68 -5.10 20.71
CA SER A 359 -19.36 -4.56 20.52
C SER A 359 -19.11 -4.18 19.06
N ASP A 360 -18.43 -3.08 18.86
CA ASP A 360 -18.00 -2.56 17.55
C ASP A 360 -16.96 -3.47 16.85
N THR A 361 -16.73 -4.65 17.40
CA THR A 361 -15.67 -5.57 17.03
C THR A 361 -15.99 -6.40 15.79
N ILE A 362 -17.28 -6.70 15.55
CA ILE A 362 -17.68 -7.56 14.42
C ILE A 362 -18.07 -6.69 13.23
N ARG A 363 -17.40 -6.89 12.11
CA ARG A 363 -17.75 -6.28 10.83
C ARG A 363 -17.94 -7.34 9.78
N MET A 364 -18.91 -7.14 8.91
CA MET A 364 -19.25 -8.07 7.83
C MET A 364 -19.16 -7.37 6.48
N PHE A 365 -18.40 -7.97 5.58
CA PHE A 365 -18.17 -7.45 4.23
C PHE A 365 -18.59 -8.46 3.18
N ILE A 366 -19.16 -7.97 2.10
CA ILE A 366 -19.61 -8.79 0.97
C ILE A 366 -18.65 -8.60 -0.20
N PHE A 367 -18.29 -9.71 -0.80
CA PHE A 367 -17.45 -9.74 -1.99
C PHE A 367 -18.19 -10.48 -3.11
N ARG A 368 -18.10 -9.95 -4.33
CA ARG A 368 -18.58 -10.59 -5.55
C ARG A 368 -17.40 -10.87 -6.47
N ASN A 369 -17.20 -12.15 -6.83
CA ASN A 369 -16.06 -12.57 -7.66
C ASN A 369 -14.71 -12.03 -7.12
N GLY A 370 -14.54 -12.05 -5.80
CA GLY A 370 -13.33 -11.57 -5.14
C GLY A 370 -13.18 -10.04 -5.07
N VAL A 371 -14.15 -9.25 -5.55
CA VAL A 371 -14.16 -7.79 -5.47
C VAL A 371 -15.06 -7.33 -4.33
N PRO A 372 -14.64 -6.38 -3.47
CA PRO A 372 -15.49 -5.84 -2.42
C PRO A 372 -16.75 -5.22 -3.02
N LEU A 373 -17.91 -5.52 -2.43
CA LEU A 373 -19.21 -5.04 -2.90
C LEU A 373 -19.89 -4.10 -1.90
N ALA A 374 -19.95 -4.49 -0.63
CA ALA A 374 -20.67 -3.76 0.40
C ALA A 374 -20.25 -4.19 1.80
N GLN A 375 -20.44 -3.32 2.78
CA GLN A 375 -20.52 -3.68 4.19
C GLN A 375 -21.98 -3.92 4.56
N VAL A 376 -22.28 -4.99 5.29
CA VAL A 376 -23.67 -5.36 5.62
C VAL A 376 -24.02 -5.26 7.09
N GLY A 377 -23.12 -4.74 7.91
CA GLY A 377 -23.45 -4.48 9.29
C GLY A 377 -22.32 -4.78 10.27
N ARG A 378 -22.51 -4.33 11.48
CA ARG A 378 -21.61 -4.56 12.60
C ARG A 378 -22.12 -5.66 13.53
N LEU A 379 -23.42 -5.90 13.54
CA LEU A 379 -24.08 -6.81 14.45
C LEU A 379 -24.95 -7.79 13.67
N GLY A 380 -24.61 -9.04 13.74
CA GLY A 380 -25.44 -10.13 13.23
C GLY A 380 -25.43 -11.29 14.19
N ALA A 381 -26.61 -11.88 14.44
CA ALA A 381 -26.68 -13.12 15.17
C ALA A 381 -26.50 -14.29 14.23
N ALA A 382 -25.42 -15.04 14.37
CA ALA A 382 -25.15 -16.24 13.61
C ALA A 382 -25.81 -17.44 14.32
N ARG A 383 -26.62 -18.23 13.60
CA ARG A 383 -27.24 -19.44 14.13
C ARG A 383 -27.03 -20.61 13.16
N PRO A 384 -26.57 -21.76 13.66
CA PRO A 384 -26.52 -22.97 12.85
C PRO A 384 -27.94 -23.35 12.37
N VAL A 385 -28.04 -23.76 11.12
CA VAL A 385 -29.30 -24.30 10.55
C VAL A 385 -29.18 -25.80 10.36
N SER A 386 -28.18 -26.25 9.59
CA SER A 386 -27.85 -27.65 9.39
C SER A 386 -26.47 -27.82 8.80
N GLY A 387 -25.68 -28.77 9.29
CA GLY A 387 -24.30 -28.97 8.81
C GLY A 387 -23.49 -27.68 8.83
N ASN A 388 -22.89 -27.31 7.72
CA ASN A 388 -22.10 -26.10 7.54
C ASN A 388 -22.94 -24.86 7.17
N THR A 389 -24.28 -24.96 7.22
CA THR A 389 -25.21 -23.89 6.88
C THR A 389 -25.56 -23.06 8.10
N ILE A 390 -25.40 -21.75 7.99
CA ILE A 390 -25.57 -20.78 9.06
C ILE A 390 -26.53 -19.71 8.58
N GLN A 391 -27.46 -19.31 9.42
CA GLN A 391 -28.31 -18.13 9.21
C GLN A 391 -27.74 -16.96 10.01
N ILE A 392 -27.54 -15.83 9.34
CA ILE A 392 -27.15 -14.55 9.93
C ILE A 392 -28.37 -13.64 9.89
N SER A 393 -28.79 -13.15 11.02
CA SER A 393 -29.93 -12.25 11.20
C SER A 393 -29.53 -10.98 11.93
N ASN A 394 -30.42 -10.01 12.00
CA ASN A 394 -30.22 -8.72 12.69
C ASN A 394 -29.06 -7.90 12.07
N LEU A 395 -28.98 -7.91 10.75
CA LEU A 395 -28.00 -7.10 10.04
C LEU A 395 -28.31 -5.63 10.25
N THR A 396 -27.57 -5.00 11.14
CA THR A 396 -27.69 -3.56 11.45
C THR A 396 -26.35 -2.89 11.34
N ASP A 397 -26.34 -1.69 10.81
CA ASP A 397 -25.20 -0.79 10.91
C ASP A 397 -25.57 0.34 11.88
N PRO A 398 -24.89 0.51 13.02
CA PRO A 398 -25.20 1.55 13.97
C PRO A 398 -24.94 2.98 13.45
N TRP A 399 -24.17 3.12 12.38
CA TRP A 399 -23.79 4.41 11.80
C TRP A 399 -24.53 4.75 10.51
N ALA A 400 -25.08 3.76 9.84
CA ALA A 400 -25.71 3.93 8.55
C ALA A 400 -27.17 3.51 8.56
N GLN A 401 -27.89 4.04 7.62
CA GLN A 401 -29.15 3.52 7.14
C GLN A 401 -29.03 2.00 6.88
N PRO A 402 -30.14 1.27 6.92
CA PRO A 402 -30.10 -0.17 6.71
C PRO A 402 -29.27 -0.53 5.47
N PRO A 403 -28.27 -1.44 5.58
CA PRO A 403 -27.49 -1.87 4.45
C PRO A 403 -28.42 -2.29 3.32
N ASN A 404 -28.05 -1.92 2.10
CA ASN A 404 -28.83 -2.29 0.92
C ASN A 404 -28.63 -3.79 0.64
N ILE A 405 -29.35 -4.62 1.38
CA ILE A 405 -29.35 -6.07 1.20
C ILE A 405 -29.76 -6.48 -0.21
N ALA A 406 -30.51 -5.62 -0.92
CA ALA A 406 -30.97 -5.90 -2.28
C ALA A 406 -29.83 -6.05 -3.31
N VAL A 407 -28.63 -5.56 -3.02
CA VAL A 407 -27.47 -5.76 -3.90
C VAL A 407 -26.81 -7.12 -3.74
N ILE A 408 -27.08 -7.81 -2.62
CA ILE A 408 -26.48 -9.11 -2.28
C ILE A 408 -27.24 -10.23 -3.00
N GLN A 409 -26.52 -11.21 -3.51
CA GLN A 409 -27.13 -12.36 -4.19
C GLN A 409 -26.45 -13.68 -3.78
N PRO A 410 -27.12 -14.81 -3.97
CA PRO A 410 -26.45 -16.11 -3.86
C PRO A 410 -25.25 -16.21 -4.78
N GLY A 411 -24.15 -16.79 -4.27
CA GLY A 411 -22.85 -16.82 -4.93
C GLY A 411 -21.87 -15.74 -4.47
N ASP A 412 -22.35 -14.68 -3.79
CA ASP A 412 -21.47 -13.73 -3.14
C ASP A 412 -20.75 -14.37 -1.93
N THR A 413 -19.61 -13.84 -1.54
CA THR A 413 -18.86 -14.28 -0.36
C THR A 413 -19.01 -13.27 0.76
N LEU A 414 -19.37 -13.77 1.94
CA LEU A 414 -19.33 -13.03 3.19
C LEU A 414 -17.96 -13.20 3.84
N VAL A 415 -17.32 -12.10 4.20
CA VAL A 415 -16.19 -12.05 5.12
C VAL A 415 -16.69 -11.53 6.46
N TRP A 416 -16.42 -12.28 7.50
CA TRP A 416 -16.77 -11.93 8.88
C TRP A 416 -15.50 -11.69 9.67
N THR A 417 -15.31 -10.47 10.20
CA THR A 417 -14.09 -10.07 10.90
C THR A 417 -14.37 -9.91 12.39
N ASP A 418 -13.38 -10.24 13.23
CA ASP A 418 -13.34 -9.90 14.65
C ASP A 418 -12.28 -8.82 14.87
N ARG A 419 -12.73 -7.58 15.02
CA ARG A 419 -11.84 -6.42 15.22
C ARG A 419 -11.49 -6.32 16.70
N GLY A 420 -10.45 -6.99 17.12
CA GLY A 420 -10.00 -7.00 18.52
C GLY A 420 -8.48 -7.13 18.64
N GLY A 421 -7.96 -6.79 19.81
CA GLY A 421 -6.54 -6.86 20.11
C GLY A 421 -5.75 -5.65 19.58
N PRO A 422 -4.42 -5.68 19.69
CA PRO A 422 -3.49 -4.66 19.21
C PRO A 422 -3.21 -4.81 17.71
N ALA A 423 -2.42 -3.88 17.15
CA ALA A 423 -1.85 -4.02 15.81
C ALA A 423 -0.92 -5.25 15.72
N ALA A 424 -0.77 -5.82 14.52
CA ALA A 424 0.15 -6.95 14.35
C ALA A 424 1.58 -6.58 14.72
N ILE A 425 2.08 -5.43 14.24
CA ILE A 425 3.33 -4.84 14.74
C ILE A 425 2.98 -3.48 15.36
N GLN A 426 3.42 -3.25 16.60
CA GLN A 426 3.18 -2.02 17.32
C GLN A 426 4.49 -1.38 17.76
N VAL A 427 4.63 -0.07 17.52
CA VAL A 427 5.76 0.75 17.99
C VAL A 427 5.20 1.86 18.86
N THR A 428 5.54 1.85 20.15
CA THR A 428 5.00 2.81 21.12
C THR A 428 6.12 3.65 21.70
N GLY A 429 6.00 5.00 21.61
CA GLY A 429 7.00 5.93 22.14
C GLY A 429 8.36 5.86 21.47
N GLY A 430 8.44 5.32 20.24
CA GLY A 430 9.68 5.05 19.54
C GLY A 430 10.29 6.29 18.86
N GLN A 431 11.61 6.27 18.72
CA GLN A 431 12.36 7.27 17.95
C GLN A 431 13.20 6.60 16.87
N LYS A 432 13.07 7.05 15.61
CA LYS A 432 13.81 6.49 14.46
C LYS A 432 13.72 4.96 14.39
N VAL A 433 12.51 4.43 14.56
CA VAL A 433 12.25 3.00 14.37
C VAL A 433 11.85 2.78 12.92
N THR A 434 12.53 1.86 12.26
CA THR A 434 12.28 1.51 10.86
C THR A 434 11.73 0.10 10.76
N VAL A 435 10.61 -0.05 10.04
CA VAL A 435 10.10 -1.34 9.57
C VAL A 435 10.30 -1.38 8.07
N HIS A 436 11.15 -2.28 7.59
CA HIS A 436 11.58 -2.31 6.20
C HIS A 436 11.46 -3.71 5.59
N ASN A 437 10.90 -3.80 4.38
CA ASN A 437 10.72 -5.07 3.67
C ASN A 437 10.04 -6.13 4.55
N VAL A 438 8.88 -5.79 5.10
CA VAL A 438 8.07 -6.65 5.96
C VAL A 438 6.69 -6.84 5.34
N SER A 439 6.23 -8.10 5.24
CA SER A 439 4.89 -8.41 4.78
C SER A 439 4.00 -8.83 5.95
N ILE A 440 2.85 -8.19 6.10
CA ILE A 440 1.85 -8.48 7.13
C ILE A 440 0.60 -9.02 6.42
N TYR A 441 0.29 -10.30 6.64
CA TYR A 441 -0.76 -10.99 5.91
C TYR A 441 -2.09 -11.06 6.65
N SER A 442 -2.10 -10.77 7.94
CA SER A 442 -3.31 -10.65 8.75
C SER A 442 -3.07 -9.84 10.01
N GLY A 443 -4.13 -9.27 10.58
CA GLY A 443 -4.09 -8.52 11.83
C GLY A 443 -5.49 -8.38 12.43
N GLY A 444 -5.63 -8.60 13.73
CA GLY A 444 -6.89 -8.47 14.47
C GLY A 444 -7.39 -7.04 14.53
N GLN A 445 -6.48 -6.09 14.46
CA GLN A 445 -6.74 -4.66 14.23
C GLN A 445 -5.91 -4.16 13.05
N MET A 446 -4.96 -3.25 13.29
CA MET A 446 -4.08 -2.66 12.30
C MET A 446 -2.96 -3.64 11.91
N GLY A 447 -2.39 -3.46 10.73
CA GLY A 447 -1.19 -4.17 10.35
C GLY A 447 0.03 -3.67 11.12
N LEU A 448 0.39 -2.40 10.90
CA LEU A 448 1.51 -1.73 11.55
C LEU A 448 1.01 -0.45 12.22
N SER A 449 1.28 -0.28 13.50
CA SER A 449 0.90 0.91 14.27
C SER A 449 2.10 1.57 14.94
N PHE A 450 2.18 2.89 14.79
CA PHE A 450 3.09 3.76 15.49
C PHE A 450 2.31 4.69 16.42
N VAL A 451 2.63 4.72 17.68
CA VAL A 451 1.97 5.56 18.68
C VAL A 451 2.99 6.47 19.33
N ARG A 452 2.80 7.79 19.23
CA ARG A 452 3.76 8.78 19.74
C ARG A 452 5.19 8.55 19.29
N THR A 453 5.38 8.45 18.00
CA THR A 453 6.69 8.20 17.38
C THR A 453 7.22 9.42 16.65
N SER A 454 8.53 9.58 16.65
CA SER A 454 9.25 10.55 15.84
C SER A 454 10.28 9.86 14.94
N GLY A 455 10.33 10.25 13.67
CA GLY A 455 11.24 9.65 12.70
C GLY A 455 10.98 8.16 12.47
N ALA A 456 9.77 7.68 12.75
CA ALA A 456 9.37 6.31 12.45
C ALA A 456 9.21 6.14 10.94
N THR A 457 9.68 5.03 10.41
CA THR A 457 9.66 4.74 8.98
C THR A 457 9.01 3.39 8.72
N ALA A 458 8.00 3.37 7.84
CA ALA A 458 7.52 2.17 7.17
C ALA A 458 7.95 2.27 5.71
N ASP A 459 8.86 1.40 5.28
CA ASP A 459 9.40 1.42 3.94
C ASP A 459 9.40 0.01 3.33
N HIS A 460 8.83 -0.14 2.12
CA HIS A 460 8.61 -1.44 1.49
C HIS A 460 7.81 -2.43 2.36
N VAL A 461 6.90 -1.91 3.19
CA VAL A 461 5.98 -2.75 3.98
C VAL A 461 4.79 -3.13 3.12
N GLN A 462 4.42 -4.41 3.17
CA GLN A 462 3.24 -4.91 2.50
C GLN A 462 2.19 -5.33 3.53
N VAL A 463 1.01 -4.73 3.49
CA VAL A 463 -0.16 -5.17 4.27
C VAL A 463 -1.20 -5.67 3.28
N ILE A 464 -1.18 -6.95 3.01
CA ILE A 464 -1.95 -7.58 1.93
C ILE A 464 -2.52 -8.94 2.37
N PRO A 465 -3.61 -9.44 1.77
CA PRO A 465 -3.99 -10.83 1.96
C PRO A 465 -2.84 -11.76 1.54
N ARG A 466 -2.59 -12.82 2.33
CA ARG A 466 -1.49 -13.76 1.99
C ARG A 466 -1.69 -14.29 0.57
N PRO A 467 -0.71 -14.17 -0.31
CA PRO A 467 -0.77 -14.67 -1.68
C PRO A 467 -1.13 -16.16 -1.73
N GLY A 468 -1.99 -16.56 -2.67
CA GLY A 468 -2.41 -17.95 -2.84
C GLY A 468 -3.34 -18.52 -1.77
N SER A 469 -3.63 -17.79 -0.70
CA SER A 469 -4.45 -18.29 0.43
C SER A 469 -5.96 -18.21 0.21
N GLY A 470 -6.42 -17.56 -0.84
CA GLY A 470 -7.85 -17.28 -1.06
C GLY A 470 -8.47 -16.26 -0.09
N ARG A 471 -7.67 -15.59 0.74
CA ARG A 471 -8.13 -14.57 1.67
C ARG A 471 -8.58 -13.32 0.92
N LEU A 472 -9.72 -12.77 1.31
CA LEU A 472 -10.30 -11.58 0.67
C LEU A 472 -9.95 -10.28 1.41
N VAL A 473 -9.47 -10.37 2.64
CA VAL A 473 -9.02 -9.23 3.45
C VAL A 473 -7.65 -9.49 4.07
N SER A 474 -6.94 -8.42 4.43
CA SER A 474 -5.67 -8.46 5.15
C SER A 474 -5.87 -8.19 6.64
N THR A 475 -6.21 -6.97 7.03
CA THR A 475 -6.38 -6.55 8.42
C THR A 475 -7.82 -6.15 8.72
N ASN A 476 -8.23 -6.28 9.99
CA ASN A 476 -9.58 -5.90 10.41
C ASN A 476 -9.74 -4.40 10.66
N ALA A 477 -8.65 -3.66 10.67
CA ALA A 477 -8.60 -2.21 10.72
C ALA A 477 -7.59 -1.68 9.71
N ASP A 478 -6.85 -0.59 10.04
CA ASP A 478 -5.94 0.10 9.15
C ASP A 478 -4.77 -0.78 8.68
N GLY A 479 -4.21 -0.43 7.53
CA GLY A 479 -2.96 -1.03 7.08
C GLY A 479 -1.77 -0.54 7.89
N ILE A 480 -1.42 0.75 7.75
CA ILE A 480 -0.32 1.39 8.49
C ILE A 480 -0.85 2.68 9.12
N HIS A 481 -0.68 2.82 10.43
CA HIS A 481 -1.28 3.88 11.23
C HIS A 481 -0.26 4.60 12.10
N VAL A 482 -0.36 5.93 12.19
CA VAL A 482 0.30 6.73 13.25
C VAL A 482 -0.75 7.48 14.04
N SER A 483 -0.79 7.30 15.35
CA SER A 483 -1.58 8.14 16.26
C SER A 483 -0.68 8.96 17.19
N PHE A 484 -1.16 10.16 17.56
CA PHE A 484 -0.37 11.15 18.30
C PHE A 484 0.99 11.38 17.63
N ALA A 485 0.97 11.63 16.33
CA ALA A 485 2.16 11.76 15.50
C ALA A 485 3.11 12.84 16.01
N LEU A 486 4.34 12.46 16.26
CA LEU A 486 5.46 13.40 16.42
C LEU A 486 6.09 13.68 15.05
N ALA A 487 7.20 14.42 15.00
CA ALA A 487 7.78 14.86 13.74
C ALA A 487 8.46 13.74 12.92
N ASN A 488 8.54 13.95 11.60
CA ASN A 488 9.39 13.21 10.66
C ASN A 488 9.04 11.71 10.49
N ASN A 489 7.78 11.33 10.62
CA ASN A 489 7.36 9.96 10.29
C ASN A 489 7.24 9.80 8.76
N ALA A 490 7.63 8.65 8.22
CA ALA A 490 7.65 8.40 6.80
C ALA A 490 7.01 7.04 6.43
N PHE A 491 6.05 7.07 5.51
CA PHE A 491 5.50 5.88 4.86
C PHE A 491 5.87 5.93 3.40
N THR A 492 6.81 5.08 2.98
CA THR A 492 7.37 5.13 1.63
C THR A 492 7.37 3.75 0.99
N ASN A 493 7.04 3.69 -0.31
CA ASN A 493 7.13 2.49 -1.12
C ASN A 493 6.30 1.29 -0.60
N ASN A 494 5.26 1.54 0.19
CA ASN A 494 4.45 0.48 0.80
C ASN A 494 3.35 0.01 -0.14
N ILE A 495 2.91 -1.23 0.04
CA ILE A 495 1.75 -1.80 -0.64
C ILE A 495 0.70 -2.16 0.41
N VAL A 496 -0.45 -1.54 0.34
CA VAL A 496 -1.56 -1.81 1.25
C VAL A 496 -2.80 -2.20 0.45
N ARG A 497 -3.34 -3.37 0.74
CA ARG A 497 -4.46 -3.92 -0.01
C ARG A 497 -5.47 -4.62 0.89
N ARG A 498 -6.77 -4.33 0.63
CA ARG A 498 -7.91 -5.01 1.27
C ARG A 498 -7.93 -4.94 2.79
N THR A 499 -7.59 -3.78 3.31
CA THR A 499 -7.81 -3.45 4.72
C THR A 499 -9.29 -3.18 4.99
N CYS A 500 -9.74 -3.49 6.20
CA CYS A 500 -11.13 -3.26 6.63
C CYS A 500 -11.32 -1.90 7.32
N ASP A 501 -10.35 -1.02 7.25
CA ASP A 501 -10.39 0.41 7.59
C ASP A 501 -9.39 1.16 6.71
N ASP A 502 -8.83 2.30 7.13
CA ASP A 502 -7.92 3.12 6.35
C ASP A 502 -6.69 2.31 5.88
N ALA A 503 -6.23 2.56 4.66
CA ALA A 503 -4.99 1.92 4.25
C ALA A 503 -3.78 2.54 4.92
N LEU A 504 -3.66 3.88 4.87
CA LEU A 504 -2.58 4.65 5.48
C LEU A 504 -3.19 5.80 6.27
N SER A 505 -2.79 5.96 7.54
CA SER A 505 -3.32 7.04 8.37
C SER A 505 -2.26 7.68 9.25
N MET A 506 -2.31 9.02 9.40
CA MET A 506 -1.52 9.78 10.36
C MET A 506 -2.39 10.82 11.06
N SER A 507 -2.34 10.83 12.39
CA SER A 507 -3.12 11.75 13.20
C SER A 507 -2.32 12.35 14.35
N ALA A 508 -2.53 13.67 14.57
CA ALA A 508 -2.11 14.41 15.76
C ALA A 508 -3.36 14.81 16.54
N LEU A 509 -3.75 13.97 17.47
CA LEU A 509 -5.02 14.06 18.20
C LEU A 509 -4.95 15.07 19.36
N TRP A 510 -6.10 15.39 19.95
CA TRP A 510 -6.17 16.19 21.18
C TRP A 510 -5.38 15.51 22.29
N THR A 511 -4.58 16.32 23.00
CA THR A 511 -3.82 15.84 24.15
C THR A 511 -4.65 15.81 25.42
N ALA A 512 -5.67 16.68 25.49
CA ALA A 512 -6.62 16.72 26.58
C ALA A 512 -7.94 17.39 26.17
N THR A 513 -8.96 17.23 27.02
CA THR A 513 -10.25 17.90 26.90
C THR A 513 -10.51 18.73 28.17
N VAL A 514 -10.96 19.96 28.01
CA VAL A 514 -11.31 20.85 29.14
C VAL A 514 -12.50 20.24 29.88
N ALA A 515 -12.31 19.98 31.19
CA ALA A 515 -13.29 19.28 32.02
C ALA A 515 -14.26 20.23 32.74
N GLY A 516 -13.89 21.47 32.95
CA GLY A 516 -14.70 22.42 33.74
C GLY A 516 -14.52 23.87 33.31
N THR A 517 -15.31 24.77 33.95
CA THR A 517 -15.19 26.19 33.71
C THR A 517 -13.83 26.72 34.24
N PRO A 518 -13.05 27.43 33.43
CA PRO A 518 -11.78 27.99 33.85
C PRO A 518 -11.93 28.94 35.05
N SER A 519 -10.96 28.92 35.94
CA SER A 519 -10.91 29.70 37.18
C SER A 519 -9.53 30.36 37.38
N GLY A 520 -9.18 30.76 38.57
CA GLY A 520 -7.86 31.29 38.94
C GLY A 520 -7.80 32.82 39.04
N THR A 521 -6.61 33.33 39.33
CA THR A 521 -6.34 34.76 39.41
C THR A 521 -5.06 35.10 38.63
N PRO A 522 -5.17 35.77 37.49
CA PRO A 522 -6.41 36.29 36.85
C PRO A 522 -7.43 35.22 36.51
N LEU A 523 -8.70 35.57 36.51
CA LEU A 523 -9.78 34.63 36.17
C LEU A 523 -9.54 34.00 34.80
N GLY A 524 -9.67 32.68 34.73
CA GLY A 524 -9.50 31.91 33.48
C GLY A 524 -8.09 31.37 33.26
N THR A 525 -7.15 31.56 34.21
CA THR A 525 -5.79 31.02 34.11
C THR A 525 -5.63 29.60 34.70
N THR A 526 -6.62 29.11 35.43
CA THR A 526 -6.63 27.75 35.97
C THR A 526 -7.67 26.92 35.22
N VAL A 527 -7.26 25.84 34.58
CA VAL A 527 -8.08 24.99 33.71
C VAL A 527 -7.96 23.54 34.15
N GLN A 528 -9.09 22.91 34.44
CA GLN A 528 -9.14 21.45 34.61
C GLN A 528 -9.28 20.79 33.26
N VAL A 529 -8.45 19.81 33.00
CA VAL A 529 -8.47 19.03 31.77
C VAL A 529 -8.52 17.53 32.07
N THR A 530 -9.21 16.78 31.23
CA THR A 530 -9.16 15.33 31.20
C THR A 530 -8.13 14.91 30.13
N ARG A 531 -7.17 14.13 30.52
CA ARG A 531 -6.09 13.66 29.65
C ARG A 531 -6.63 12.69 28.58
N ASN A 532 -6.22 12.87 27.33
CA ASN A 532 -6.51 11.97 26.21
C ASN A 532 -5.25 11.24 25.74
N SER A 533 -4.15 11.36 26.45
CA SER A 533 -2.89 10.67 26.12
C SER A 533 -2.05 10.48 27.39
N ASN A 534 -1.23 9.47 27.39
CA ASN A 534 -0.32 9.17 28.49
C ASN A 534 1.00 9.97 28.43
N SER A 535 0.99 11.15 27.85
CA SER A 535 2.14 12.07 27.89
C SER A 535 1.98 13.13 28.97
N PRO A 536 3.01 13.44 29.75
CA PRO A 536 2.96 14.53 30.73
C PRO A 536 2.85 15.87 30.02
N PHE A 537 2.22 16.81 30.70
CA PHE A 537 2.24 18.22 30.31
C PHE A 537 3.52 18.84 30.82
N ALA A 538 4.21 19.63 30.00
CA ALA A 538 5.45 20.26 30.39
C ALA A 538 5.21 21.74 30.70
N ALA A 539 5.80 22.26 31.78
CA ALA A 539 5.86 23.69 32.03
C ALA A 539 6.56 24.40 30.85
N GLY A 540 6.00 25.48 30.37
CA GLY A 540 6.44 26.19 29.17
C GLY A 540 5.87 25.68 27.87
N ALA A 541 5.16 24.55 27.84
CA ALA A 541 4.58 24.02 26.61
C ALA A 541 3.50 24.97 26.07
N PRO A 542 3.59 25.36 24.79
CA PRO A 542 2.55 26.16 24.14
C PRO A 542 1.37 25.25 23.76
N VAL A 543 0.17 25.66 24.14
CA VAL A 543 -1.08 24.95 23.86
C VAL A 543 -2.10 25.85 23.18
N SER A 544 -2.96 25.24 22.37
CA SER A 544 -4.16 25.86 21.82
C SER A 544 -5.41 25.10 22.23
N PHE A 545 -6.51 25.81 22.31
CA PHE A 545 -7.81 25.26 22.64
C PHE A 545 -8.74 25.34 21.44
N ILE A 546 -9.38 24.21 21.14
CA ILE A 546 -10.24 24.04 19.98
C ILE A 546 -11.69 23.99 20.42
N SER A 547 -12.51 24.82 19.81
CA SER A 547 -13.95 24.86 20.05
C SER A 547 -14.62 23.62 19.39
N PRO A 548 -15.37 22.81 20.14
CA PRO A 548 -16.09 21.68 19.55
C PRO A 548 -17.30 22.13 18.71
N ALA A 549 -17.74 23.38 18.84
CA ALA A 549 -18.92 23.87 18.15
C ALA A 549 -18.68 24.20 16.68
N ASP A 550 -17.48 24.71 16.37
CA ASP A 550 -17.15 25.22 15.03
C ASP A 550 -15.72 24.90 14.59
N ALA A 551 -15.03 24.00 15.29
CA ALA A 551 -13.67 23.54 15.02
C ALA A 551 -12.59 24.64 14.99
N SER A 552 -12.91 25.85 15.47
CA SER A 552 -12.00 26.99 15.50
C SER A 552 -11.00 26.92 16.66
N VAL A 553 -9.89 27.64 16.53
CA VAL A 553 -8.95 27.87 17.60
C VAL A 553 -9.47 29.01 18.45
N ALA A 554 -9.95 28.73 19.66
CA ALA A 554 -10.44 29.75 20.61
C ALA A 554 -9.32 30.66 21.14
N GLY A 555 -8.13 30.12 21.30
CA GLY A 555 -6.94 30.85 21.72
C GLY A 555 -5.79 29.92 22.11
N SER A 556 -4.65 30.54 22.45
CA SER A 556 -3.43 29.85 22.85
C SER A 556 -2.86 30.42 24.13
N ALA A 557 -2.21 29.58 24.91
CA ALA A 557 -1.50 29.97 26.14
C ALA A 557 -0.30 29.03 26.34
N ASN A 558 0.58 29.36 27.32
CA ASN A 558 1.61 28.44 27.75
C ASN A 558 1.23 27.81 29.09
N ILE A 559 1.55 26.56 29.31
CA ILE A 559 1.39 25.90 30.60
C ILE A 559 2.47 26.44 31.56
N VAL A 560 2.07 26.99 32.67
CA VAL A 560 3.00 27.46 33.73
C VAL A 560 3.26 26.36 34.74
N ALA A 561 2.21 25.64 35.12
CA ALA A 561 2.28 24.54 36.07
C ALA A 561 1.16 23.54 35.88
N GLU A 562 1.34 22.35 36.40
CA GLU A 562 0.35 21.27 36.45
C GLU A 562 0.19 20.74 37.88
N SER A 563 -1.00 20.29 38.23
CA SER A 563 -1.32 19.69 39.53
C SER A 563 -2.31 18.52 39.32
N PRO A 564 -2.00 17.29 39.79
CA PRO A 564 -0.75 16.94 40.44
C PRO A 564 0.45 17.08 39.51
N ALA A 565 1.67 17.21 40.08
CA ALA A 565 2.89 17.29 39.28
C ALA A 565 3.11 16.02 38.49
N ALA A 566 3.81 16.08 37.33
CA ALA A 566 3.97 14.98 36.39
C ALA A 566 4.42 13.66 37.05
N ALA A 567 5.29 13.72 38.05
CA ALA A 567 5.76 12.54 38.78
C ALA A 567 4.67 11.85 39.64
N ALA A 568 3.56 12.55 39.91
CA ALA A 568 2.43 12.00 40.66
C ALA A 568 1.22 11.66 39.79
N GLN A 569 1.35 11.80 38.49
CA GLN A 569 0.30 11.50 37.50
C GLN A 569 0.37 10.01 37.12
N THR A 570 -0.78 9.40 36.88
CA THR A 570 -0.86 8.04 36.37
C THR A 570 -0.56 7.96 34.86
N LEU A 571 -0.58 9.09 34.18
CA LEU A 571 -0.38 9.23 32.75
C LEU A 571 -1.32 8.29 31.94
N THR A 572 -2.56 8.16 32.42
CA THR A 572 -3.59 7.34 31.77
C THR A 572 -4.65 8.21 31.11
N ASP A 573 -5.30 7.66 30.10
CA ASP A 573 -6.47 8.29 29.51
C ASP A 573 -7.59 8.44 30.56
N GLY A 574 -8.27 9.59 30.51
CA GLY A 574 -9.29 9.91 31.52
C GLY A 574 -8.77 10.54 32.81
N GLU A 575 -7.44 10.59 33.05
CA GLU A 575 -6.87 11.26 34.23
C GLU A 575 -7.16 12.74 34.23
N MET A 576 -7.64 13.27 35.36
CA MET A 576 -7.92 14.70 35.53
C MET A 576 -6.69 15.47 36.06
N VAL A 577 -6.32 16.52 35.37
CA VAL A 577 -5.17 17.38 35.69
C VAL A 577 -5.60 18.84 35.72
N THR A 578 -5.11 19.57 36.65
CA THR A 578 -5.31 21.03 36.72
C THR A 578 -4.08 21.73 36.14
N LEU A 579 -4.28 22.54 35.12
CA LEU A 579 -3.23 23.33 34.46
C LEU A 579 -3.34 24.80 34.91
N THR A 580 -2.21 25.40 35.17
CA THR A 580 -2.09 26.87 35.30
C THR A 580 -1.51 27.40 34.00
N LEU A 581 -2.20 28.35 33.38
CA LEU A 581 -1.81 28.99 32.13
C LEU A 581 -1.18 30.35 32.37
N ASP A 582 -0.29 30.79 31.49
CA ASP A 582 0.35 32.13 31.55
C ASP A 582 -0.66 33.27 31.30
N LYS A 583 -1.76 32.97 30.65
CA LYS A 583 -2.85 33.92 30.39
C LYS A 583 -4.18 33.20 30.23
N ALA A 584 -5.26 33.93 30.47
CA ALA A 584 -6.60 33.44 30.20
C ALA A 584 -6.87 33.32 28.71
N VAL A 585 -7.63 32.28 28.32
CA VAL A 585 -8.16 32.09 26.98
C VAL A 585 -9.64 32.50 26.98
N PRO A 586 -10.00 33.57 26.26
CA PRO A 586 -11.39 34.04 26.24
C PRO A 586 -12.35 33.00 25.68
N GLY A 587 -13.50 32.84 26.32
CA GLY A 587 -14.53 31.91 25.87
C GLY A 587 -14.23 30.44 26.08
N LEU A 588 -13.13 30.08 26.75
CA LEU A 588 -12.79 28.70 27.06
C LEU A 588 -13.83 28.10 28.02
N ALA A 589 -14.33 26.92 27.67
CA ALA A 589 -15.37 26.20 28.40
C ALA A 589 -15.11 24.69 28.39
N ALA A 590 -15.87 23.97 29.21
CA ALA A 590 -15.87 22.52 29.22
C ALA A 590 -16.18 21.95 27.83
N GLY A 591 -15.51 20.88 27.48
CA GLY A 591 -15.62 20.20 26.16
C GLY A 591 -14.66 20.73 25.10
N PHE A 592 -13.94 21.85 25.34
CA PHE A 592 -12.90 22.31 24.43
C PHE A 592 -11.74 21.31 24.38
N GLY A 593 -11.26 21.02 23.17
CA GLY A 593 -10.05 20.21 22.97
C GLY A 593 -8.79 21.03 23.23
N MET A 594 -7.77 20.42 23.80
CA MET A 594 -6.44 21.00 23.95
C MET A 594 -5.46 20.28 23.05
N ILE A 595 -4.68 21.02 22.27
CA ILE A 595 -3.60 20.51 21.43
C ILE A 595 -2.27 21.15 21.85
N ASP A 596 -1.20 20.39 21.71
CA ASP A 596 0.16 20.91 21.84
C ASP A 596 0.54 21.65 20.55
N ASN A 597 1.01 22.89 20.67
CA ASN A 597 1.42 23.73 19.55
C ASN A 597 2.89 23.55 19.17
N ASP A 598 3.64 22.69 19.87
CA ASP A 598 4.99 22.36 19.46
C ASP A 598 4.94 21.69 18.07
N PRO A 599 5.52 22.30 17.05
CA PRO A 599 5.50 21.70 15.70
C PRO A 599 6.04 20.26 15.66
N LEU A 600 6.99 19.94 16.56
CA LEU A 600 7.55 18.58 16.64
C LEU A 600 6.55 17.54 17.18
N LYS A 601 5.42 17.98 17.74
CA LYS A 601 4.35 17.12 18.26
C LYS A 601 3.10 17.10 17.39
N ARG A 602 3.19 17.64 16.17
CA ARG A 602 2.08 17.71 15.22
C ARG A 602 2.42 17.14 13.86
N GLY A 603 3.29 16.14 13.82
CA GLY A 603 3.64 15.43 12.61
C GLY A 603 4.47 16.21 11.60
N THR A 604 5.07 17.35 12.01
CA THR A 604 5.86 18.20 11.11
C THR A 604 6.97 17.41 10.40
N GLY A 605 7.08 17.58 9.08
CA GLY A 605 8.08 16.89 8.25
C GLY A 605 7.70 15.45 7.91
N SER A 606 6.48 15.01 8.23
CA SER A 606 6.03 13.66 7.88
C SER A 606 5.71 13.54 6.39
N VAL A 607 5.91 12.33 5.85
CA VAL A 607 5.79 12.04 4.43
C VAL A 607 5.01 10.73 4.20
N MET A 608 4.11 10.73 3.21
CA MET A 608 3.53 9.53 2.60
C MET A 608 3.80 9.56 1.10
N ALA A 609 4.73 8.74 0.61
CA ALA A 609 5.18 8.84 -0.78
C ALA A 609 5.38 7.47 -1.45
N ASN A 610 5.09 7.40 -2.74
CA ASN A 610 5.29 6.21 -3.57
C ASN A 610 4.55 4.97 -3.07
N ASN A 611 3.50 5.13 -2.26
CA ASN A 611 2.73 4.01 -1.76
C ASN A 611 1.69 3.54 -2.80
N THR A 612 1.41 2.25 -2.81
CA THR A 612 0.34 1.65 -3.58
C THR A 612 -0.76 1.18 -2.63
N VAL A 613 -1.92 1.81 -2.73
CA VAL A 613 -3.13 1.47 -1.96
C VAL A 613 -4.16 0.89 -2.90
N GLN A 614 -4.69 -0.29 -2.58
CA GLN A 614 -5.65 -0.96 -3.46
C GLN A 614 -6.81 -1.62 -2.70
N GLU A 615 -8.01 -1.45 -3.23
CA GLU A 615 -9.20 -2.20 -2.78
C GLU A 615 -9.46 -2.08 -1.27
N VAL A 616 -9.38 -0.86 -0.72
CA VAL A 616 -9.75 -0.61 0.68
C VAL A 616 -11.22 -0.93 0.87
N VAL A 617 -11.52 -1.89 1.76
CA VAL A 617 -12.84 -2.53 1.80
C VAL A 617 -13.91 -1.64 2.45
N TYR A 618 -13.51 -0.81 3.41
CA TYR A 618 -14.48 -0.04 4.21
C TYR A 618 -14.20 1.47 4.23
N SER A 619 -12.96 1.94 4.32
CA SER A 619 -12.64 3.31 4.66
C SER A 619 -11.80 4.02 3.56
N ARG A 620 -10.89 4.87 3.94
CA ARG A 620 -10.15 5.78 3.08
C ARG A 620 -8.81 5.17 2.61
N GLY A 621 -8.29 5.69 1.51
CA GLY A 621 -6.94 5.34 1.07
C GLY A 621 -5.88 5.94 2.00
N ILE A 622 -5.87 7.27 2.12
CA ILE A 622 -4.99 8.02 3.02
C ILE A 622 -5.83 8.94 3.89
N TRP A 623 -5.61 8.90 5.20
CA TRP A 623 -6.25 9.79 6.16
C TRP A 623 -5.24 10.61 6.95
N LEU A 624 -5.44 11.93 6.98
CA LEU A 624 -4.67 12.89 7.78
C LEU A 624 -5.58 13.66 8.72
N SER A 625 -5.20 13.79 10.00
CA SER A 625 -5.97 14.55 10.98
C SER A 625 -5.06 15.31 11.93
N GLY A 626 -5.23 16.64 12.04
CA GLY A 626 -4.45 17.48 12.95
C GLY A 626 -2.97 17.67 12.59
N MET A 627 -2.55 17.25 11.40
CA MET A 627 -1.16 17.24 10.97
C MET A 627 -0.66 18.60 10.52
N GLN A 628 0.66 18.83 10.64
CA GLN A 628 1.34 20.04 10.16
C GLN A 628 2.49 19.67 9.23
N SER A 629 2.71 20.51 8.20
CA SER A 629 3.84 20.38 7.26
C SER A 629 4.05 18.95 6.78
N THR A 630 2.97 18.31 6.33
CA THR A 630 2.95 16.92 5.89
C THR A 630 2.82 16.84 4.38
N ASN A 631 3.60 15.96 3.76
CA ASN A 631 3.63 15.75 2.32
C ASN A 631 3.03 14.40 1.94
N VAL A 632 2.05 14.42 1.05
CA VAL A 632 1.43 13.22 0.44
C VAL A 632 1.66 13.30 -1.06
N HIS A 633 2.57 12.50 -1.60
CA HIS A 633 2.93 12.65 -3.01
C HIS A 633 3.29 11.34 -3.69
N ASP A 634 3.09 11.32 -5.00
CA ASP A 634 3.44 10.21 -5.90
C ASP A 634 2.84 8.86 -5.47
N ASN A 635 1.69 8.87 -4.78
CA ASN A 635 1.00 7.66 -4.37
C ASN A 635 0.02 7.18 -5.45
N LEU A 636 -0.13 5.87 -5.57
CA LEU A 636 -1.16 5.21 -6.36
C LEU A 636 -2.26 4.72 -5.42
N ILE A 637 -3.47 5.23 -5.57
CA ILE A 637 -4.63 4.86 -4.75
C ILE A 637 -5.75 4.39 -5.67
N GLN A 638 -6.16 3.13 -5.50
CA GLN A 638 -7.12 2.50 -6.38
C GLN A 638 -8.26 1.83 -5.61
N ARG A 639 -9.48 2.14 -5.99
CA ARG A 639 -10.68 1.50 -5.47
C ARG A 639 -10.75 1.50 -3.95
N THR A 640 -11.04 2.64 -3.39
CA THR A 640 -11.32 2.80 -1.96
C THR A 640 -12.83 2.87 -1.73
N ALA A 641 -13.28 2.44 -0.56
CA ALA A 641 -14.70 2.54 -0.20
C ALA A 641 -15.15 3.98 -0.01
N ASN A 642 -14.27 4.82 0.55
CA ASN A 642 -14.47 6.25 0.77
C ASN A 642 -13.45 7.08 -0.03
N ALA A 643 -13.13 8.29 0.42
CA ALA A 643 -12.14 9.15 -0.21
C ALA A 643 -10.82 8.41 -0.45
N GLY A 644 -10.17 8.69 -1.56
CA GLY A 644 -8.81 8.24 -1.81
C GLY A 644 -7.83 8.94 -0.87
N ILE A 645 -7.95 10.27 -0.69
CA ILE A 645 -7.17 11.06 0.26
C ILE A 645 -8.13 11.97 1.02
N LEU A 646 -8.13 11.89 2.34
CA LEU A 646 -8.94 12.73 3.22
C LEU A 646 -8.07 13.45 4.25
N VAL A 647 -8.19 14.79 4.30
CA VAL A 647 -7.68 15.63 5.39
C VAL A 647 -8.87 16.07 6.24
N GLN A 648 -8.99 15.54 7.43
CA GLN A 648 -10.17 15.71 8.27
C GLN A 648 -9.79 16.32 9.62
N GLN A 649 -10.65 17.20 10.13
CA GLN A 649 -10.64 17.61 11.53
C GLN A 649 -11.93 17.15 12.17
N LEU A 650 -11.85 16.38 13.23
CA LEU A 650 -12.96 15.99 14.07
C LEU A 650 -12.91 16.72 15.40
N THR A 651 -14.06 17.13 15.94
CA THR A 651 -14.17 17.76 17.27
C THR A 651 -15.05 16.96 18.21
N ASN A 652 -15.37 15.72 17.86
CA ASN A 652 -16.17 14.81 18.66
C ASN A 652 -15.51 13.41 18.70
N GLY A 653 -15.52 12.81 19.87
CA GLY A 653 -15.03 11.44 20.06
C GLY A 653 -13.51 11.30 20.17
N PRO A 654 -13.02 10.07 20.16
CA PRO A 654 -11.63 9.74 20.49
C PRO A 654 -10.62 10.17 19.41
N TRP A 655 -11.08 10.46 18.19
CA TRP A 655 -10.24 10.90 17.08
C TRP A 655 -10.23 12.42 16.89
N SER A 656 -10.69 13.17 17.88
CA SER A 656 -10.69 14.63 17.86
C SER A 656 -9.28 15.19 17.69
N SER A 657 -9.15 16.19 16.83
CA SER A 657 -7.86 16.77 16.46
C SER A 657 -7.90 18.28 16.34
N GLY A 658 -6.73 18.89 16.32
CA GLY A 658 -6.58 20.29 15.90
C GLY A 658 -6.67 20.44 14.38
N PRO A 659 -6.67 21.67 13.89
CA PRO A 659 -6.66 21.94 12.45
C PRO A 659 -5.34 21.52 11.83
N SER A 660 -5.40 20.95 10.63
CA SER A 660 -4.22 20.66 9.82
C SER A 660 -3.72 21.93 9.11
N SER A 661 -2.42 22.04 8.90
CA SER A 661 -1.80 23.17 8.21
C SER A 661 -0.55 22.79 7.42
N ALA A 662 -0.24 23.56 6.38
CA ALA A 662 0.88 23.33 5.48
C ALA A 662 0.87 21.89 4.90
N ILE A 663 -0.29 21.45 4.43
CA ILE A 663 -0.47 20.13 3.82
C ILE A 663 -0.23 20.20 2.32
N THR A 664 0.65 19.36 1.82
CA THR A 664 0.91 19.20 0.39
C THR A 664 0.38 17.85 -0.09
N VAL A 665 -0.52 17.88 -1.08
CA VAL A 665 -1.01 16.69 -1.79
C VAL A 665 -0.64 16.85 -3.26
N LYS A 666 0.36 16.10 -3.72
CA LYS A 666 0.97 16.35 -5.02
C LYS A 666 1.20 15.07 -5.83
N ASN A 667 0.92 15.13 -7.14
CA ASN A 667 1.24 14.06 -8.09
C ASN A 667 0.66 12.69 -7.72
N ASN A 668 -0.41 12.61 -6.94
CA ASN A 668 -1.02 11.34 -6.61
C ASN A 668 -1.96 10.91 -7.76
N LEU A 669 -2.02 9.62 -8.02
CA LEU A 669 -3.05 9.02 -8.87
C LEU A 669 -4.11 8.38 -7.97
N VAL A 670 -5.33 8.93 -8.02
CA VAL A 670 -6.51 8.40 -7.32
C VAL A 670 -7.50 7.88 -8.35
N ASP A 671 -7.68 6.57 -8.42
CA ASP A 671 -8.51 5.88 -9.40
C ASP A 671 -9.64 5.09 -8.74
N GLY A 672 -10.89 5.39 -9.10
CA GLY A 672 -12.06 4.66 -8.58
C GLY A 672 -12.22 4.77 -7.05
N ALA A 673 -11.86 5.89 -6.45
CA ALA A 673 -12.23 6.17 -5.05
C ALA A 673 -13.76 6.25 -4.91
N ILE A 674 -14.27 5.91 -3.71
CA ILE A 674 -15.72 5.81 -3.43
C ILE A 674 -16.38 4.71 -4.31
N GLY A 675 -15.59 3.71 -4.71
CA GLY A 675 -15.94 2.76 -5.78
C GLY A 675 -16.95 1.69 -5.39
N TYR A 676 -17.23 1.48 -4.11
CA TYR A 676 -18.14 0.42 -3.64
C TYR A 676 -19.53 0.96 -3.29
N GLY A 677 -20.00 1.98 -4.02
CA GLY A 677 -21.36 2.46 -3.94
C GLY A 677 -21.72 3.33 -2.75
N GLY A 678 -20.74 3.78 -1.96
CA GLY A 678 -20.97 4.67 -0.83
C GLY A 678 -21.87 4.09 0.27
N VAL A 679 -21.99 2.76 0.35
CA VAL A 679 -22.95 2.07 1.22
C VAL A 679 -22.49 2.05 2.68
N SER A 680 -21.24 2.38 2.95
CA SER A 680 -20.67 2.22 4.30
C SER A 680 -20.05 3.47 4.90
N ALA A 681 -19.97 4.54 4.12
CA ALA A 681 -19.29 5.73 4.60
C ALA A 681 -20.24 6.71 5.26
N GLY A 682 -19.74 7.37 6.28
CA GLY A 682 -20.30 8.67 6.65
C GLY A 682 -20.33 9.54 5.38
N PRO A 683 -21.39 10.30 5.18
CA PRO A 683 -21.64 11.00 3.91
C PRO A 683 -20.60 12.06 3.60
N VAL A 684 -19.96 12.61 4.62
CA VAL A 684 -18.90 13.59 4.52
C VAL A 684 -17.61 12.97 3.96
N GLU A 685 -17.25 11.78 4.42
CA GLU A 685 -16.01 11.10 4.04
C GLU A 685 -16.00 10.62 2.59
N ALA A 686 -17.17 10.47 1.99
CA ALA A 686 -17.36 10.02 0.63
C ALA A 686 -17.77 11.14 -0.33
N ALA A 687 -17.55 12.40 0.02
CA ALA A 687 -17.94 13.52 -0.83
C ALA A 687 -17.05 13.69 -2.07
N ALA A 688 -15.77 13.39 -1.96
CA ALA A 688 -14.83 13.53 -3.06
C ALA A 688 -13.68 12.53 -2.98
N ALA A 689 -13.02 12.28 -4.12
CA ALA A 689 -11.86 11.38 -4.17
C ALA A 689 -10.63 11.96 -3.44
N ILE A 690 -10.39 13.27 -3.55
CA ILE A 690 -9.46 14.03 -2.68
C ILE A 690 -10.30 15.07 -1.94
N HIS A 691 -10.30 15.02 -0.61
CA HIS A 691 -11.21 15.80 0.20
C HIS A 691 -10.52 16.42 1.41
N SER A 692 -10.89 17.68 1.75
CA SER A 692 -10.62 18.26 3.06
C SER A 692 -11.92 18.73 3.70
N VAL A 693 -12.12 18.41 4.99
CA VAL A 693 -13.34 18.76 5.71
C VAL A 693 -13.11 18.91 7.21
N ALA A 694 -13.72 19.92 7.83
CA ALA A 694 -13.81 20.05 9.28
C ALA A 694 -15.24 19.74 9.75
N GLU A 695 -15.36 18.90 10.78
CA GLU A 695 -16.64 18.46 11.33
C GLU A 695 -16.78 18.86 12.79
N SER A 696 -17.90 19.46 13.15
CA SER A 696 -18.21 19.80 14.54
C SER A 696 -19.14 18.75 15.18
N GLY A 697 -18.97 18.55 16.47
CA GLY A 697 -19.78 17.60 17.24
C GLY A 697 -21.26 17.98 17.40
N ALA A 698 -21.61 19.25 17.22
CA ALA A 698 -22.95 19.72 17.52
C ALA A 698 -23.95 19.65 16.37
N ASN A 699 -23.51 19.97 15.14
CA ASN A 699 -24.41 20.07 13.97
C ASN A 699 -23.78 19.59 12.65
N GLY A 700 -22.58 19.04 12.68
CA GLY A 700 -21.88 18.57 11.48
C GLY A 700 -21.29 19.68 10.60
N GLN A 701 -21.85 20.89 10.62
CA GLN A 701 -21.42 21.99 9.74
C GLN A 701 -20.42 22.94 10.42
N VAL A 702 -19.28 23.18 9.77
CA VAL A 702 -18.27 24.13 10.20
C VAL A 702 -18.21 25.32 9.25
N THR A 703 -18.52 26.51 9.73
CA THR A 703 -18.51 27.75 8.95
C THR A 703 -17.17 28.48 9.02
N THR A 704 -16.30 28.13 9.94
CA THR A 704 -14.94 28.64 10.07
C THR A 704 -14.00 28.02 9.03
N ARG A 705 -12.78 28.54 8.92
CA ARG A 705 -11.72 28.02 8.06
C ARG A 705 -10.53 27.62 8.91
N PRO A 706 -10.64 26.50 9.65
CA PRO A 706 -9.56 26.09 10.55
C PRO A 706 -8.30 25.62 9.82
N PHE A 707 -8.42 25.07 8.62
CA PHE A 707 -7.26 24.63 7.83
C PHE A 707 -6.51 25.81 7.21
N SER A 708 -5.20 25.68 7.07
CA SER A 708 -4.39 26.73 6.45
C SER A 708 -3.26 26.16 5.59
N SER A 709 -2.94 26.89 4.50
CA SER A 709 -1.79 26.59 3.64
C SER A 709 -1.86 25.18 3.01
N PHE A 710 -2.95 24.87 2.32
CA PHE A 710 -3.10 23.61 1.57
C PHE A 710 -2.62 23.76 0.13
N PHE A 711 -1.81 22.85 -0.33
CA PHE A 711 -1.26 22.80 -1.67
C PHE A 711 -1.64 21.47 -2.34
N VAL A 712 -2.69 21.50 -3.17
CA VAL A 712 -3.20 20.33 -3.88
C VAL A 712 -2.92 20.54 -5.36
N THR A 713 -1.84 19.91 -5.86
CA THR A 713 -1.32 20.23 -7.19
C THR A 713 -0.84 18.99 -7.96
N GLY A 714 -1.05 18.98 -9.27
CA GLY A 714 -0.54 17.93 -10.15
C GLY A 714 -1.14 16.55 -9.90
N ASN A 715 -2.20 16.45 -9.08
CA ASN A 715 -2.84 15.17 -8.84
C ASN A 715 -3.69 14.75 -10.02
N ARG A 716 -3.84 13.45 -10.15
CA ARG A 716 -4.75 12.88 -11.10
C ARG A 716 -5.87 12.12 -10.40
N VAL A 717 -7.10 12.44 -10.73
CA VAL A 717 -8.28 11.71 -10.25
C VAL A 717 -9.00 11.11 -11.45
N THR A 718 -9.23 9.81 -11.38
CA THR A 718 -9.95 9.09 -12.45
C THR A 718 -11.10 8.29 -11.85
N ASN A 719 -12.17 8.14 -12.63
CA ASN A 719 -13.31 7.28 -12.31
C ASN A 719 -13.95 7.56 -10.93
N SER A 720 -14.04 8.83 -10.53
CA SER A 720 -14.73 9.20 -9.29
C SER A 720 -16.25 9.21 -9.49
N PRO A 721 -17.03 8.46 -8.71
CA PRO A 721 -18.49 8.52 -8.80
C PRO A 721 -19.07 9.86 -8.34
N ARG A 722 -18.30 10.68 -7.65
CA ARG A 722 -18.67 12.01 -7.12
C ARG A 722 -17.65 13.07 -7.54
N THR A 723 -17.60 14.18 -6.81
CA THR A 723 -16.58 15.23 -7.02
C THR A 723 -15.18 14.61 -7.00
N ALA A 724 -14.33 15.02 -7.92
CA ALA A 724 -12.97 14.49 -7.92
C ALA A 724 -12.11 15.11 -6.82
N ILE A 725 -12.11 16.45 -6.70
CA ILE A 725 -11.38 17.16 -5.65
C ILE A 725 -12.29 18.18 -4.99
N ARG A 726 -12.52 18.07 -3.69
CA ARG A 726 -13.31 18.99 -2.88
C ARG A 726 -12.51 19.46 -1.67
N LEU A 727 -12.23 20.76 -1.61
CA LEU A 727 -11.53 21.35 -0.48
C LEU A 727 -12.45 22.30 0.27
N GLU A 728 -12.71 21.97 1.52
CA GLU A 728 -13.59 22.74 2.42
C GLU A 728 -12.83 23.30 3.61
N ASN A 729 -13.26 24.46 4.09
CA ASN A 729 -12.82 25.10 5.34
C ASN A 729 -11.32 25.48 5.35
N VAL A 730 -10.75 25.83 4.19
CA VAL A 730 -9.32 26.15 4.04
C VAL A 730 -9.10 27.67 3.98
N ALA A 731 -8.23 28.21 4.82
CA ALA A 731 -7.94 29.65 4.91
C ALA A 731 -6.89 30.13 3.88
N GLY A 732 -6.23 29.25 3.13
CA GLY A 732 -5.25 29.65 2.12
C GLY A 732 -4.49 28.49 1.50
N GLY A 733 -3.91 28.73 0.35
CA GLY A 733 -3.14 27.72 -0.42
C GLY A 733 -3.55 27.70 -1.89
N ASN A 734 -3.19 26.59 -2.57
CA ASN A 734 -3.40 26.44 -3.99
C ASN A 734 -4.09 25.11 -4.32
N LEU A 735 -5.01 25.14 -5.28
CA LEU A 735 -5.64 23.99 -5.91
C LEU A 735 -5.40 24.10 -7.42
N THR A 736 -4.26 23.57 -7.89
CA THR A 736 -3.77 23.88 -9.23
C THR A 736 -3.28 22.66 -9.99
N ASP A 737 -3.38 22.73 -11.31
CA ASP A 737 -2.74 21.81 -12.25
C ASP A 737 -3.14 20.34 -12.07
N ASN A 738 -4.30 20.07 -11.47
CA ASN A 738 -4.81 18.73 -11.32
C ASN A 738 -5.54 18.27 -12.59
N VAL A 739 -5.46 16.98 -12.89
CA VAL A 739 -6.11 16.36 -14.04
C VAL A 739 -7.22 15.44 -13.59
N ILE A 740 -8.43 15.70 -14.02
CA ILE A 740 -9.63 14.96 -13.66
C ILE A 740 -10.21 14.27 -14.88
N GLN A 741 -10.48 12.98 -14.77
CA GLN A 741 -11.04 12.17 -15.84
C GLN A 741 -12.11 11.21 -15.33
N GLY A 742 -13.37 11.42 -15.74
CA GLY A 742 -14.49 10.63 -15.23
C GLY A 742 -14.82 10.95 -13.77
N PHE A 743 -15.74 11.87 -13.58
CA PHE A 743 -16.26 12.27 -12.28
C PHE A 743 -17.79 12.37 -12.36
N GLY A 744 -18.47 12.38 -11.19
CA GLY A 744 -19.93 12.46 -11.16
C GLY A 744 -20.63 11.27 -11.84
N LEU A 745 -19.97 10.11 -11.86
CA LEU A 745 -20.42 8.94 -12.64
C LEU A 745 -21.63 8.22 -12.02
N SER A 746 -21.95 8.47 -10.76
CA SER A 746 -23.06 7.83 -10.05
C SER A 746 -24.06 8.87 -9.58
N ALA A 747 -25.33 8.70 -9.93
CA ALA A 747 -26.40 9.46 -9.31
C ALA A 747 -26.36 9.24 -7.78
N ALA A 748 -26.58 10.29 -7.03
CA ALA A 748 -26.42 10.40 -5.58
C ALA A 748 -27.36 9.52 -4.74
N ALA A 749 -27.55 8.26 -5.08
CA ALA A 749 -28.56 7.40 -4.52
C ALA A 749 -28.44 7.14 -3.01
N ASN A 750 -27.34 7.45 -2.34
CA ASN A 750 -27.10 7.09 -0.94
C ASN A 750 -26.35 8.15 -0.14
N VAL A 751 -26.72 9.41 -0.24
CA VAL A 751 -26.15 10.47 0.58
C VAL A 751 -27.08 10.76 1.75
N TYR A 752 -26.67 10.39 2.94
CA TYR A 752 -27.47 10.52 4.16
C TYR A 752 -26.93 11.58 5.13
N ALA A 753 -26.39 12.68 4.62
CA ALA A 753 -25.79 13.66 5.51
C ALA A 753 -26.36 15.06 5.37
N ILE A 754 -26.23 15.72 6.46
CA ILE A 754 -26.21 17.17 6.51
C ILE A 754 -24.99 17.64 5.73
N PRO A 755 -25.12 18.56 4.77
CA PRO A 755 -23.96 19.11 4.07
C PRO A 755 -22.92 19.65 5.03
N PRO A 756 -21.63 19.44 4.81
CA PRO A 756 -20.59 19.77 5.81
C PRO A 756 -20.49 21.26 6.12
N CYS A 757 -20.77 22.12 5.17
CA CYS A 757 -20.80 23.58 5.39
C CYS A 757 -21.69 24.28 4.40
N CYS A 758 -22.41 25.27 4.93
CA CYS A 758 -22.89 26.44 4.18
C CYS A 758 -23.75 26.17 2.95
N GLU A 759 -24.14 24.94 2.71
CA GLU A 759 -24.88 24.47 1.52
C GLU A 759 -26.22 23.83 1.91
N THR A 760 -27.17 23.89 1.02
CA THR A 760 -28.36 23.05 1.10
C THR A 760 -28.04 21.64 0.62
N MET A 761 -28.85 20.65 0.99
CA MET A 761 -28.69 19.28 0.47
C MET A 761 -28.76 19.25 -1.06
N ALA A 762 -29.58 20.07 -1.66
CA ALA A 762 -29.69 20.14 -3.13
C ALA A 762 -28.39 20.65 -3.80
N GLN A 763 -27.74 21.65 -3.20
CA GLN A 763 -26.44 22.15 -3.65
C GLN A 763 -25.37 21.08 -3.48
N TYR A 764 -25.28 20.49 -2.28
CA TYR A 764 -24.32 19.43 -1.99
C TYR A 764 -24.40 18.24 -2.97
N LEU A 765 -25.63 17.85 -3.33
CA LEU A 765 -25.85 16.79 -4.33
C LEU A 765 -25.48 17.23 -5.76
N ALA A 766 -25.77 18.50 -6.10
CA ALA A 766 -25.39 19.05 -7.40
C ALA A 766 -23.87 19.13 -7.57
N ASP A 767 -23.16 19.37 -6.48
CA ASP A 767 -21.70 19.49 -6.46
C ASP A 767 -20.96 18.17 -6.79
N PHE A 768 -21.63 17.02 -6.64
CA PHE A 768 -21.03 15.75 -7.05
C PHE A 768 -20.73 15.66 -8.54
N ALA A 769 -21.41 16.46 -9.35
CA ALA A 769 -21.15 16.59 -10.79
C ALA A 769 -20.00 17.57 -11.12
N MET A 770 -19.39 18.20 -10.11
CA MET A 770 -18.29 19.13 -10.31
C MET A 770 -16.93 18.41 -10.27
N PRO A 771 -16.01 18.69 -11.21
CA PRO A 771 -14.68 18.08 -11.18
C PRO A 771 -13.84 18.57 -10.00
N VAL A 772 -13.90 19.87 -9.74
CA VAL A 772 -13.13 20.54 -8.70
C VAL A 772 -14.04 21.52 -7.97
N LEU A 773 -14.02 21.49 -6.66
CA LEU A 773 -14.82 22.36 -5.81
C LEU A 773 -13.98 22.92 -4.66
N SER A 774 -14.21 24.19 -4.36
CA SER A 774 -13.61 24.91 -3.24
C SER A 774 -14.72 25.60 -2.45
N THR A 775 -15.16 24.98 -1.36
CA THR A 775 -16.29 25.47 -0.56
C THR A 775 -15.79 26.07 0.76
N ASN A 776 -16.31 27.25 1.12
CA ASN A 776 -15.86 27.97 2.32
C ASN A 776 -14.32 28.06 2.43
N SER A 777 -13.62 28.29 1.32
CA SER A 777 -12.17 28.27 1.25
C SER A 777 -11.60 29.48 0.53
N LEU A 778 -10.38 29.88 0.89
CA LEU A 778 -9.64 31.00 0.31
C LEU A 778 -8.42 30.44 -0.44
N LEU A 779 -8.66 29.76 -1.54
CA LEU A 779 -7.64 29.09 -2.34
C LEU A 779 -7.44 29.78 -3.69
N THR A 780 -6.21 29.77 -4.19
CA THR A 780 -5.96 30.02 -5.62
C THR A 780 -6.31 28.76 -6.38
N VAL A 781 -7.31 28.85 -7.29
CA VAL A 781 -7.75 27.72 -8.13
C VAL A 781 -7.42 28.03 -9.57
N SER A 782 -6.53 27.28 -10.19
CA SER A 782 -6.12 27.50 -11.59
C SER A 782 -5.50 26.25 -12.22
N GLY A 783 -5.47 26.16 -13.55
CA GLY A 783 -4.78 25.11 -14.29
C GLY A 783 -5.38 23.71 -14.16
N ASN A 784 -6.48 23.53 -13.43
CA ASN A 784 -7.13 22.24 -13.32
C ASN A 784 -7.86 21.87 -14.62
N ALA A 785 -7.54 20.71 -15.16
CA ALA A 785 -8.13 20.22 -16.40
C ALA A 785 -9.11 19.08 -16.11
N SER A 786 -10.29 19.14 -16.69
CA SER A 786 -11.27 18.06 -16.65
C SER A 786 -11.65 17.62 -18.05
N THR A 787 -11.79 16.30 -18.24
CA THR A 787 -12.24 15.71 -19.50
C THR A 787 -13.43 14.80 -19.26
N ASP A 788 -14.35 14.79 -20.23
CA ASP A 788 -15.50 13.92 -20.22
C ASP A 788 -15.07 12.45 -20.32
N SER A 789 -15.81 11.56 -19.70
CA SER A 789 -15.56 10.12 -19.67
C SER A 789 -15.55 9.46 -21.06
N SER A 790 -16.20 10.07 -22.04
CA SER A 790 -16.27 9.55 -23.42
C SER A 790 -14.94 9.60 -24.21
N THR A 791 -13.95 10.35 -23.70
CA THR A 791 -12.63 10.50 -24.34
C THR A 791 -11.50 9.88 -23.53
N LEU A 792 -11.83 8.99 -22.60
CA LEU A 792 -10.85 8.42 -21.67
C LEU A 792 -10.12 7.21 -22.24
N VAL A 793 -8.81 7.17 -21.96
CA VAL A 793 -7.96 6.00 -22.15
C VAL A 793 -7.35 5.58 -20.82
N SER A 794 -7.59 4.34 -20.43
CA SER A 794 -6.94 3.74 -19.26
C SER A 794 -5.82 2.80 -19.71
N THR A 795 -4.57 3.15 -19.47
CA THR A 795 -3.40 2.34 -19.81
C THR A 795 -2.97 1.52 -18.62
N VAL A 796 -2.80 0.21 -18.83
CA VAL A 796 -2.38 -0.75 -17.80
C VAL A 796 -1.33 -1.71 -18.35
N SER A 797 -0.59 -2.39 -17.47
CA SER A 797 0.28 -3.51 -17.85
C SER A 797 -0.55 -4.58 -18.59
N SER A 798 -0.04 -5.09 -19.69
CA SER A 798 -0.73 -6.15 -20.45
C SER A 798 -0.73 -7.50 -19.74
N ALA A 799 0.14 -7.71 -18.75
CA ALA A 799 0.25 -8.94 -17.99
C ALA A 799 -0.56 -8.94 -16.70
N GLY A 800 -0.36 -7.94 -15.85
CA GLY A 800 -1.01 -7.87 -14.53
C GLY A 800 -2.22 -6.94 -14.46
N TYR A 801 -2.51 -6.18 -15.52
CA TYR A 801 -3.55 -5.13 -15.59
C TYR A 801 -3.41 -4.05 -14.51
N PHE A 802 -2.18 -3.82 -14.05
CA PHE A 802 -1.86 -2.72 -13.14
C PHE A 802 -1.72 -1.40 -13.90
N PRO A 803 -2.08 -0.26 -13.33
CA PRO A 803 -1.94 1.05 -13.96
C PRO A 803 -0.50 1.60 -13.89
N ARG A 804 0.44 0.86 -13.32
CA ARG A 804 1.88 1.11 -13.42
C ARG A 804 2.44 0.34 -14.60
N VAL A 805 3.27 1.00 -15.39
CA VAL A 805 3.89 0.44 -16.58
C VAL A 805 5.38 0.79 -16.60
N ALA A 806 6.17 0.03 -17.33
CA ALA A 806 7.60 0.32 -17.45
C ALA A 806 7.97 0.70 -18.89
N VAL A 807 9.12 1.33 -19.03
CA VAL A 807 9.74 1.57 -20.35
C VAL A 807 9.97 0.23 -21.06
N ASP A 808 9.73 0.17 -22.34
CA ASP A 808 9.82 -1.04 -23.16
C ASP A 808 8.90 -2.19 -22.73
N SER A 809 7.86 -1.91 -21.94
CA SER A 809 6.88 -2.92 -21.56
C SER A 809 5.67 -2.92 -22.50
N TRP A 810 5.02 -4.09 -22.61
CA TRP A 810 3.71 -4.21 -23.22
C TRP A 810 2.62 -3.65 -22.31
N VAL A 811 1.81 -2.80 -22.87
CA VAL A 811 0.66 -2.21 -22.19
C VAL A 811 -0.61 -2.34 -23.03
N VAL A 812 -1.74 -2.33 -22.37
CA VAL A 812 -3.05 -2.28 -22.97
C VAL A 812 -3.77 -1.00 -22.54
N ALA A 813 -4.27 -0.26 -23.51
CA ALA A 813 -5.13 0.88 -23.28
C ALA A 813 -6.58 0.49 -23.56
N PHE A 814 -7.46 0.73 -22.60
CA PHE A 814 -8.90 0.55 -22.71
C PHE A 814 -9.59 1.89 -22.86
N GLY A 815 -10.66 1.94 -23.65
CA GLY A 815 -11.45 3.15 -23.90
C GLY A 815 -12.64 2.85 -24.79
N ALA A 816 -13.29 3.91 -25.27
CA ALA A 816 -14.42 3.80 -26.21
C ALA A 816 -14.06 4.44 -27.54
N ASN A 817 -14.44 3.78 -28.63
CA ASN A 817 -14.23 4.28 -30.00
C ASN A 817 -12.78 4.61 -30.33
N LEU A 818 -11.85 3.80 -29.83
CA LEU A 818 -10.41 4.07 -29.92
C LEU A 818 -9.89 3.94 -31.36
N ALA A 819 -10.16 2.82 -32.05
CA ALA A 819 -9.60 2.53 -33.37
C ALA A 819 -10.41 1.46 -34.10
N ALA A 820 -10.19 1.30 -35.40
CA ALA A 820 -10.62 0.11 -36.12
C ALA A 820 -9.82 -1.13 -35.70
N THR A 821 -10.45 -2.31 -35.77
CA THR A 821 -9.76 -3.56 -35.42
C THR A 821 -8.67 -3.88 -36.43
N ALA A 822 -7.43 -4.01 -35.95
CA ALA A 822 -6.27 -4.37 -36.74
C ALA A 822 -5.18 -5.02 -35.88
N ILE A 823 -4.33 -5.81 -36.48
CA ILE A 823 -3.18 -6.44 -35.86
C ILE A 823 -1.92 -6.25 -36.71
N ALA A 824 -0.81 -5.91 -36.09
CA ALA A 824 0.47 -5.81 -36.77
C ALA A 824 1.04 -7.21 -37.06
N THR A 825 1.51 -7.43 -38.29
CA THR A 825 1.95 -8.74 -38.78
C THR A 825 3.47 -8.89 -38.93
N SER A 826 4.21 -7.80 -38.69
CA SER A 826 5.66 -7.79 -38.85
C SER A 826 6.36 -6.89 -37.84
N LEU A 827 7.63 -7.16 -37.64
CA LEU A 827 8.57 -6.30 -36.87
C LEU A 827 9.40 -5.43 -37.84
N PRO A 828 9.75 -4.21 -37.41
CA PRO A 828 9.32 -3.52 -36.20
C PRO A 828 7.82 -3.18 -36.24
N PHE A 829 7.18 -3.13 -35.09
CA PHE A 829 5.78 -2.77 -35.01
C PHE A 829 5.54 -1.33 -35.51
N PRO A 830 4.43 -1.10 -36.27
CA PRO A 830 4.14 0.22 -36.78
C PRO A 830 3.72 1.20 -35.66
N THR A 831 3.95 2.48 -35.86
CA THR A 831 3.49 3.57 -34.98
C THR A 831 2.12 4.12 -35.36
N SER A 832 1.49 3.53 -36.41
CA SER A 832 0.11 3.79 -36.84
C SER A 832 -0.54 2.49 -37.25
N LEU A 833 -1.71 2.18 -36.67
CA LEU A 833 -2.46 0.96 -36.94
C LEU A 833 -3.96 1.21 -36.70
N GLY A 834 -4.85 0.57 -37.49
CA GLY A 834 -6.30 0.70 -37.30
C GLY A 834 -6.83 2.12 -37.43
N GLY A 835 -6.12 2.98 -38.18
CA GLY A 835 -6.49 4.37 -38.39
C GLY A 835 -6.06 5.35 -37.29
N VAL A 836 -5.28 4.88 -36.29
CA VAL A 836 -4.77 5.74 -35.20
C VAL A 836 -3.26 5.64 -35.03
N SER A 837 -2.71 6.68 -34.41
CA SER A 837 -1.35 6.70 -33.88
C SER A 837 -1.42 6.95 -32.38
N ILE A 838 -0.42 6.44 -31.66
CA ILE A 838 -0.30 6.63 -30.22
C ILE A 838 0.88 7.54 -29.93
N SER A 839 0.67 8.57 -29.15
CA SER A 839 1.75 9.40 -28.61
C SER A 839 1.80 9.28 -27.08
N VAL A 840 3.00 9.11 -26.56
CA VAL A 840 3.32 9.11 -25.14
C VAL A 840 4.17 10.34 -24.85
N THR A 841 3.65 11.26 -24.05
CA THR A 841 4.39 12.44 -23.56
C THR A 841 4.78 12.17 -22.12
N ASP A 842 6.07 12.05 -21.85
CA ASP A 842 6.59 11.65 -20.56
C ASP A 842 6.62 12.80 -19.52
N SER A 843 7.06 12.51 -18.29
CA SER A 843 7.17 13.45 -17.18
C SER A 843 8.15 14.61 -17.45
N ALA A 844 9.09 14.44 -18.38
CA ALA A 844 10.01 15.47 -18.85
C ALA A 844 9.43 16.31 -20.01
N GLY A 845 8.18 16.03 -20.43
CA GLY A 845 7.52 16.74 -21.55
C GLY A 845 7.93 16.26 -22.94
N VAL A 846 8.67 15.17 -23.05
CA VAL A 846 9.11 14.63 -24.35
C VAL A 846 8.05 13.68 -24.92
N THR A 847 7.58 13.98 -26.12
CA THR A 847 6.58 13.16 -26.81
C THR A 847 7.23 12.16 -27.76
N ARG A 848 6.82 10.88 -27.66
CA ARG A 848 7.27 9.78 -28.52
C ARG A 848 6.11 9.04 -29.14
N ALA A 849 6.26 8.56 -30.36
CA ALA A 849 5.29 7.67 -30.99
C ALA A 849 5.49 6.24 -30.45
N ALA A 850 4.40 5.59 -30.06
CA ALA A 850 4.44 4.24 -29.54
C ALA A 850 4.26 3.18 -30.64
N PRO A 851 5.05 2.11 -30.66
CA PRO A 851 4.82 0.95 -31.51
C PRO A 851 3.52 0.22 -31.13
N ILE A 852 2.67 -0.09 -32.11
CA ILE A 852 1.32 -0.64 -31.90
C ILE A 852 1.29 -2.09 -32.40
N TYR A 853 0.77 -2.99 -31.57
CA TYR A 853 0.57 -4.37 -31.94
C TYR A 853 -0.87 -4.69 -32.35
N TYR A 854 -1.84 -4.23 -31.55
CA TYR A 854 -3.25 -4.52 -31.75
C TYR A 854 -4.11 -3.27 -31.50
N THR A 855 -5.15 -3.12 -32.29
CA THR A 855 -6.17 -2.08 -32.12
C THR A 855 -7.57 -2.65 -32.26
N SER A 856 -8.53 -2.06 -31.54
CA SER A 856 -9.97 -2.30 -31.63
C SER A 856 -10.74 -1.06 -31.15
N PRO A 857 -12.06 -1.00 -31.28
CA PRO A 857 -12.84 0.11 -30.74
C PRO A 857 -12.73 0.29 -29.23
N THR A 858 -12.39 -0.78 -28.47
CA THR A 858 -12.36 -0.74 -27.00
C THR A 858 -10.99 -0.97 -26.41
N GLN A 859 -10.02 -1.39 -27.21
CA GLN A 859 -8.71 -1.81 -26.71
C GLN A 859 -7.61 -1.53 -27.72
N VAL A 860 -6.46 -1.06 -27.23
CA VAL A 860 -5.24 -0.90 -28.03
C VAL A 860 -4.04 -1.45 -27.23
N ALA A 861 -3.26 -2.35 -27.84
CA ALA A 861 -2.03 -2.88 -27.26
C ALA A 861 -0.81 -2.23 -27.94
N TYR A 862 0.09 -1.67 -27.12
CA TYR A 862 1.26 -0.95 -27.63
C TYR A 862 2.46 -1.13 -26.68
N LEU A 863 3.67 -0.78 -27.16
CA LEU A 863 4.86 -0.71 -26.33
C LEU A 863 5.04 0.71 -25.79
N VAL A 864 5.37 0.82 -24.51
CA VAL A 864 5.86 2.08 -23.95
C VAL A 864 7.18 2.40 -24.64
N PRO A 865 7.30 3.56 -25.29
CA PRO A 865 8.49 3.87 -26.09
C PRO A 865 9.77 3.90 -25.27
N ASP A 866 10.86 3.41 -25.87
CA ASP A 866 12.20 3.52 -25.28
C ASP A 866 12.55 4.97 -24.95
N GLY A 867 13.28 5.17 -23.83
CA GLY A 867 13.70 6.49 -23.35
C GLY A 867 12.57 7.35 -22.78
N THR A 868 11.36 6.78 -22.51
CA THR A 868 10.29 7.46 -21.77
C THR A 868 10.75 7.69 -20.32
N ALA A 869 10.73 8.95 -19.87
CA ALA A 869 11.13 9.30 -18.51
C ALA A 869 10.11 8.75 -17.48
N ALA A 870 10.62 8.22 -16.37
CA ALA A 870 9.78 7.77 -15.26
C ALA A 870 8.93 8.92 -14.69
N GLY A 871 7.73 8.59 -14.20
CA GLY A 871 6.75 9.54 -13.72
C GLY A 871 5.45 9.47 -14.52
N MET A 872 4.59 10.46 -14.34
CA MET A 872 3.30 10.53 -15.05
C MET A 872 3.50 10.88 -16.52
N ALA A 873 3.06 10.00 -17.41
CA ALA A 873 3.06 10.21 -18.85
C ALA A 873 1.62 10.43 -19.38
N THR A 874 1.45 11.32 -20.34
CA THR A 874 0.21 11.51 -21.07
C THR A 874 0.19 10.61 -22.30
N VAL A 875 -0.84 9.79 -22.43
CA VAL A 875 -1.06 8.89 -23.57
C VAL A 875 -2.22 9.41 -24.42
N LYS A 876 -1.99 9.62 -25.73
CA LYS A 876 -3.04 9.98 -26.68
C LYS A 876 -3.21 8.89 -27.73
N ILE A 877 -4.44 8.48 -27.96
CA ILE A 877 -4.83 7.50 -28.99
C ILE A 877 -5.93 8.13 -29.83
N GLY A 878 -5.59 8.59 -31.04
CA GLY A 878 -6.55 9.36 -31.83
C GLY A 878 -7.01 10.60 -31.08
N GLY A 879 -8.33 10.71 -30.85
CA GLY A 879 -8.95 11.81 -30.08
C GLY A 879 -9.02 11.55 -28.57
N ALA A 880 -8.73 10.33 -28.11
CA ALA A 880 -8.81 9.95 -26.72
C ALA A 880 -7.47 10.21 -25.99
N THR A 881 -7.56 10.61 -24.72
CA THR A 881 -6.39 10.93 -23.90
C THR A 881 -6.48 10.22 -22.56
N GLY A 882 -5.36 9.69 -22.12
CA GLY A 882 -5.19 9.11 -20.79
C GLY A 882 -3.82 9.41 -20.25
N MET A 883 -3.53 8.89 -19.07
CA MET A 883 -2.20 8.99 -18.50
C MET A 883 -1.77 7.61 -18.01
N ALA A 884 -0.49 7.42 -17.82
CA ALA A 884 0.08 6.20 -17.26
C ALA A 884 1.21 6.57 -16.30
N GLN A 885 1.28 5.88 -15.16
CA GLN A 885 2.46 5.95 -14.31
C GLN A 885 3.53 5.07 -14.94
N VAL A 886 4.63 5.69 -15.38
CA VAL A 886 5.80 4.99 -15.94
C VAL A 886 6.85 4.88 -14.85
N ASP A 887 7.28 3.66 -14.56
CA ASP A 887 8.34 3.37 -13.59
C ASP A 887 9.55 2.75 -14.33
N SER A 888 10.69 2.66 -13.66
CA SER A 888 11.86 1.94 -14.20
C SER A 888 11.55 0.46 -14.41
N VAL A 889 10.84 -0.14 -13.46
CA VAL A 889 10.29 -1.48 -13.52
C VAL A 889 8.85 -1.48 -13.05
N ALA A 890 8.01 -2.28 -13.69
CA ALA A 890 6.63 -2.54 -13.31
C ALA A 890 6.33 -4.01 -13.69
N PRO A 891 6.83 -4.96 -12.91
CA PRO A 891 6.83 -6.35 -13.28
C PRO A 891 5.40 -6.90 -13.38
N GLY A 892 5.10 -7.57 -14.48
CA GLY A 892 3.86 -8.29 -14.69
C GLY A 892 4.15 -9.65 -15.31
N ILE A 893 3.57 -10.74 -14.76
CA ILE A 893 3.68 -12.10 -15.29
C ILE A 893 2.41 -12.44 -16.05
N TYR A 894 2.52 -12.98 -17.23
CA TYR A 894 1.37 -13.43 -18.00
C TYR A 894 0.74 -14.69 -17.39
N SER A 895 -0.59 -14.68 -17.27
CA SER A 895 -1.37 -15.87 -16.95
C SER A 895 -1.90 -16.54 -18.23
N ALA A 896 -1.99 -17.85 -18.25
CA ALA A 896 -2.47 -18.60 -19.42
C ALA A 896 -3.92 -18.26 -19.78
N ASN A 897 -4.70 -17.79 -18.82
CA ASN A 897 -6.09 -17.33 -19.00
C ASN A 897 -6.20 -15.85 -19.39
N ALA A 898 -5.09 -15.14 -19.57
CA ALA A 898 -5.03 -13.70 -19.83
C ALA A 898 -5.85 -12.86 -18.82
N SER A 899 -6.00 -13.35 -17.60
CA SER A 899 -6.78 -12.71 -16.51
C SER A 899 -5.93 -11.86 -15.56
N GLY A 900 -4.60 -11.88 -15.71
CA GLY A 900 -3.67 -11.31 -14.75
C GLY A 900 -3.52 -12.11 -13.46
N THR A 901 -4.21 -13.26 -13.32
CA THR A 901 -4.15 -14.16 -12.15
C THR A 901 -4.33 -15.60 -12.58
N GLY A 902 -4.11 -16.55 -11.67
CA GLY A 902 -4.25 -17.99 -11.94
C GLY A 902 -3.01 -18.59 -12.59
N VAL A 903 -3.19 -19.65 -13.37
CA VAL A 903 -2.04 -20.42 -13.88
C VAL A 903 -1.12 -19.61 -14.77
N ALA A 904 0.21 -19.75 -14.53
CA ALA A 904 1.24 -19.03 -15.25
C ALA A 904 1.26 -19.39 -16.74
N ALA A 905 1.43 -18.41 -17.62
CA ALA A 905 1.86 -18.63 -18.99
C ALA A 905 3.37 -18.87 -18.97
N ALA A 906 3.75 -20.12 -18.83
CA ALA A 906 5.13 -20.51 -18.60
C ALA A 906 5.49 -21.81 -19.35
N LEU A 907 6.79 -22.04 -19.49
CA LEU A 907 7.38 -23.32 -19.87
C LEU A 907 8.11 -23.91 -18.68
N ALA A 908 8.16 -25.23 -18.62
CA ALA A 908 8.96 -25.91 -17.63
C ALA A 908 9.71 -27.09 -18.26
N ALA A 909 10.85 -27.41 -17.71
CA ALA A 909 11.60 -28.60 -18.10
C ALA A 909 12.42 -29.13 -16.92
N VAL A 910 12.54 -30.48 -16.89
CA VAL A 910 13.48 -31.16 -15.99
C VAL A 910 14.78 -31.37 -16.74
N TYR A 911 15.87 -30.80 -16.20
CA TYR A 911 17.23 -31.05 -16.67
C TYR A 911 17.81 -32.22 -15.90
N THR A 912 17.99 -33.35 -16.56
CA THR A 912 18.46 -34.56 -15.90
C THR A 912 19.98 -34.51 -15.68
N ALA A 913 20.46 -35.16 -14.62
CA ALA A 913 21.89 -35.30 -14.32
C ALA A 913 22.68 -35.98 -15.46
N ALA A 914 22.01 -36.72 -16.33
CA ALA A 914 22.60 -37.33 -17.52
C ALA A 914 22.68 -36.38 -18.74
N GLY A 915 22.30 -35.11 -18.60
CA GLY A 915 22.32 -34.08 -19.65
C GLY A 915 21.08 -34.09 -20.56
N GLY A 916 20.02 -34.82 -20.20
CA GLY A 916 18.75 -34.80 -20.92
C GLY A 916 17.87 -33.64 -20.49
N VAL A 917 16.95 -33.21 -21.38
CA VAL A 917 15.93 -32.18 -21.08
C VAL A 917 14.56 -32.80 -21.32
N ILE A 918 13.71 -32.81 -20.30
CA ILE A 918 12.36 -33.37 -20.36
C ILE A 918 11.38 -32.17 -20.19
N PRO A 919 10.66 -31.76 -21.25
CA PRO A 919 9.66 -30.72 -21.16
C PRO A 919 8.49 -31.16 -20.28
N GLU A 920 8.02 -30.27 -19.43
CA GLU A 920 6.87 -30.44 -18.55
C GLU A 920 5.79 -29.38 -18.87
N PRO A 921 4.53 -29.77 -19.10
CA PRO A 921 3.46 -28.81 -19.34
C PRO A 921 3.12 -28.08 -18.03
N VAL A 922 3.13 -26.74 -18.05
CA VAL A 922 2.75 -25.93 -16.88
C VAL A 922 1.23 -25.80 -16.74
N PHE A 923 0.53 -25.85 -17.86
CA PHE A 923 -0.92 -25.71 -17.92
C PHE A 923 -1.53 -26.56 -19.01
N GLN A 924 -2.82 -26.83 -18.89
CA GLN A 924 -3.66 -27.44 -19.90
C GLN A 924 -4.98 -26.67 -20.00
N CYS A 925 -5.52 -26.52 -21.24
CA CYS A 925 -6.73 -25.76 -21.50
C CYS A 925 -7.81 -26.69 -22.07
N ALA A 926 -9.01 -26.66 -21.49
CA ALA A 926 -10.10 -27.56 -21.81
C ALA A 926 -10.98 -27.10 -23.00
N GLY A 927 -10.45 -26.30 -23.93
CA GLY A 927 -11.13 -25.99 -25.17
C GLY A 927 -11.66 -24.58 -25.35
N GLY A 928 -11.11 -23.56 -24.71
CA GLY A 928 -11.45 -22.15 -24.95
C GLY A 928 -10.54 -21.23 -24.19
N ALA A 929 -10.51 -19.97 -24.57
CA ALA A 929 -9.83 -18.95 -23.80
C ALA A 929 -10.43 -18.86 -22.38
N GLY A 930 -9.58 -18.73 -21.36
CA GLY A 930 -10.03 -18.64 -19.97
C GLY A 930 -10.29 -19.98 -19.26
N THR A 931 -10.03 -21.12 -19.92
CA THR A 931 -10.29 -22.46 -19.35
C THR A 931 -9.01 -23.22 -18.97
N CYS A 932 -7.87 -22.54 -18.89
CA CYS A 932 -6.60 -23.16 -18.56
C CYS A 932 -6.48 -23.37 -17.04
N VAL A 933 -6.01 -24.54 -16.66
CA VAL A 933 -5.71 -24.95 -15.30
C VAL A 933 -4.27 -25.42 -15.21
N THR A 934 -3.70 -25.44 -14.00
CA THR A 934 -2.34 -25.93 -13.79
C THR A 934 -2.20 -27.41 -14.17
N ALA A 935 -1.08 -27.76 -14.80
CA ALA A 935 -0.67 -29.16 -15.00
C ALA A 935 0.40 -29.50 -13.95
N PRO A 936 0.37 -30.74 -13.37
CA PRO A 936 1.35 -31.14 -12.38
C PRO A 936 2.75 -31.30 -12.98
N LEU A 937 3.73 -30.53 -12.48
CA LEU A 937 5.14 -30.59 -12.89
C LEU A 937 5.88 -31.67 -12.13
N ALA A 938 6.56 -32.56 -12.84
CA ALA A 938 7.40 -33.57 -12.23
C ALA A 938 8.75 -32.97 -11.81
N MET A 939 9.26 -33.31 -10.62
CA MET A 939 10.56 -32.86 -10.14
C MET A 939 11.76 -33.59 -10.75
N GLY A 940 11.52 -34.75 -11.38
CA GLY A 940 12.59 -35.63 -11.84
C GLY A 940 13.22 -36.46 -10.72
N GLY A 941 14.43 -36.96 -10.94
CA GLY A 941 15.21 -37.72 -9.94
C GLY A 941 15.91 -36.75 -8.94
N ALA A 942 16.49 -37.32 -7.89
CA ALA A 942 17.13 -36.53 -6.80
C ALA A 942 18.28 -35.60 -7.24
N SER A 943 18.87 -35.85 -8.39
CA SER A 943 19.95 -35.02 -8.96
C SER A 943 19.50 -34.22 -10.19
N ASP A 944 18.22 -34.24 -10.53
CA ASP A 944 17.65 -33.49 -11.63
C ASP A 944 17.21 -32.09 -11.14
N VAL A 945 17.07 -31.17 -12.10
CA VAL A 945 16.70 -29.80 -11.79
C VAL A 945 15.47 -29.41 -12.59
N LEU A 946 14.39 -29.09 -11.91
CA LEU A 946 13.21 -28.50 -12.54
C LEU A 946 13.41 -26.98 -12.68
N ILE A 947 13.30 -26.47 -13.91
CA ILE A 947 13.34 -25.04 -14.20
C ILE A 947 11.98 -24.64 -14.78
N VAL A 948 11.40 -23.57 -14.22
CA VAL A 948 10.19 -22.93 -14.74
C VAL A 948 10.57 -21.58 -15.32
N SER A 949 10.28 -21.38 -16.61
CA SER A 949 10.49 -20.13 -17.35
C SER A 949 9.17 -19.39 -17.45
N LEU A 950 8.99 -18.34 -16.65
CA LEU A 950 7.83 -17.47 -16.67
C LEU A 950 8.02 -16.36 -17.69
N TYR A 951 6.97 -16.01 -18.40
CA TYR A 951 6.95 -14.89 -19.34
C TYR A 951 6.15 -13.74 -18.77
N GLY A 952 6.60 -12.53 -19.07
CA GLY A 952 5.98 -11.32 -18.55
C GLY A 952 6.41 -10.08 -19.32
N THR A 953 6.25 -8.94 -18.68
CA THR A 953 6.65 -7.63 -19.22
C THR A 953 6.98 -6.68 -18.08
N GLY A 954 7.82 -5.68 -18.34
CA GLY A 954 8.09 -4.57 -17.41
C GLY A 954 9.14 -4.84 -16.35
N PHE A 955 9.95 -5.90 -16.48
CA PHE A 955 11.02 -6.20 -15.52
C PHE A 955 12.43 -6.31 -16.11
N ARG A 956 12.61 -6.08 -17.43
CA ARG A 956 13.92 -6.14 -18.08
C ARG A 956 14.92 -5.09 -17.60
N ASN A 957 14.43 -3.94 -17.09
CA ASN A 957 15.24 -2.80 -16.69
C ASN A 957 15.58 -2.81 -15.19
N PHE A 958 15.63 -3.99 -14.57
CA PHE A 958 15.97 -4.15 -13.16
C PHE A 958 17.37 -3.60 -12.84
N SER A 959 17.52 -3.01 -11.67
CA SER A 959 18.76 -2.30 -11.28
C SER A 959 19.92 -3.23 -10.96
N ALA A 960 19.64 -4.38 -10.32
CA ALA A 960 20.66 -5.38 -9.96
C ALA A 960 20.01 -6.75 -9.65
N ALA A 961 20.73 -7.84 -9.95
CA ALA A 961 20.25 -9.20 -9.71
C ALA A 961 19.88 -9.48 -8.24
N LYS A 962 20.57 -8.87 -7.29
CA LYS A 962 20.27 -8.99 -5.85
C LYS A 962 18.92 -8.37 -5.44
N ASN A 963 18.34 -7.50 -6.27
CA ASN A 963 17.06 -6.85 -6.06
C ASN A 963 15.91 -7.62 -6.74
N VAL A 964 16.19 -8.82 -7.24
CA VAL A 964 15.20 -9.72 -7.84
C VAL A 964 15.01 -10.90 -6.91
N VAL A 965 13.80 -11.05 -6.44
CA VAL A 965 13.40 -12.07 -5.48
C VAL A 965 12.23 -12.85 -6.04
N ALA A 966 12.26 -14.17 -5.94
CA ALA A 966 11.15 -15.01 -6.33
C ALA A 966 10.82 -16.03 -5.23
N GLU A 967 9.54 -16.22 -5.00
CA GLU A 967 9.00 -17.21 -4.07
C GLU A 967 8.02 -18.12 -4.81
N VAL A 968 8.08 -19.39 -4.51
CA VAL A 968 7.13 -20.40 -5.00
C VAL A 968 6.58 -21.15 -3.78
N GLY A 969 5.27 -21.08 -3.58
CA GLY A 969 4.65 -21.69 -2.41
C GLY A 969 5.17 -21.15 -1.08
N GLY A 970 5.63 -19.90 -1.02
CA GLY A 970 6.26 -19.28 0.16
C GLY A 970 7.71 -19.72 0.39
N VAL A 971 8.31 -20.45 -0.53
CA VAL A 971 9.73 -20.85 -0.47
C VAL A 971 10.53 -19.99 -1.44
N MET A 972 11.59 -19.35 -0.92
CA MET A 972 12.52 -18.60 -1.76
C MET A 972 13.20 -19.52 -2.79
N VAL A 973 13.15 -19.13 -4.05
CA VAL A 973 13.72 -19.92 -5.15
C VAL A 973 14.83 -19.15 -5.86
N THR A 974 15.77 -19.89 -6.44
CA THR A 974 16.86 -19.27 -7.19
C THR A 974 16.35 -18.73 -8.53
N VAL A 975 16.57 -17.46 -8.76
CA VAL A 975 16.39 -16.83 -10.08
C VAL A 975 17.65 -17.08 -10.91
N GLN A 976 17.54 -17.96 -11.90
CA GLN A 976 18.64 -18.31 -12.78
C GLN A 976 18.86 -17.26 -13.88
N TYR A 977 17.77 -16.69 -14.38
CA TYR A 977 17.79 -15.68 -15.44
C TYR A 977 16.62 -14.71 -15.25
N ILE A 978 16.83 -13.46 -15.53
CA ILE A 978 15.79 -12.45 -15.71
C ILE A 978 16.23 -11.47 -16.78
N GLY A 979 15.34 -11.09 -17.69
CA GLY A 979 15.63 -10.12 -18.75
C GLY A 979 14.71 -10.22 -19.95
N ALA A 980 15.07 -9.49 -21.00
CA ALA A 980 14.32 -9.46 -22.25
C ALA A 980 14.42 -10.78 -23.03
N VAL A 981 13.34 -11.18 -23.69
CA VAL A 981 13.36 -12.28 -24.65
C VAL A 981 13.89 -11.76 -25.99
N ALA A 982 15.00 -12.32 -26.46
CA ALA A 982 15.65 -11.89 -27.70
C ALA A 982 14.69 -11.99 -28.90
N GLY A 983 14.62 -10.93 -29.70
CA GLY A 983 13.77 -10.86 -30.88
C GLY A 983 12.27 -10.61 -30.60
N ASN A 984 11.87 -10.47 -29.33
CA ASN A 984 10.50 -10.23 -28.93
C ASN A 984 10.41 -8.92 -28.14
N PRO A 985 10.14 -7.79 -28.78
CA PRO A 985 10.03 -6.51 -28.13
C PRO A 985 8.99 -6.56 -27.01
N GLY A 986 9.31 -6.00 -25.85
CA GLY A 986 8.38 -5.91 -24.72
C GLY A 986 8.15 -7.20 -23.93
N LEU A 987 8.59 -8.35 -24.43
CA LEU A 987 8.47 -9.62 -23.73
C LEU A 987 9.66 -9.87 -22.83
N ASP A 988 9.42 -10.15 -21.57
CA ASP A 988 10.42 -10.46 -20.56
C ASP A 988 10.29 -11.91 -20.10
N GLN A 989 11.39 -12.46 -19.60
CA GLN A 989 11.47 -13.84 -19.09
C GLN A 989 12.21 -13.86 -17.76
N VAL A 990 11.73 -14.72 -16.87
CA VAL A 990 12.44 -15.07 -15.64
C VAL A 990 12.44 -16.59 -15.50
N ASN A 991 13.63 -17.19 -15.23
CA ASN A 991 13.79 -18.61 -15.00
C ASN A 991 14.00 -18.89 -13.53
N LEU A 992 13.17 -19.76 -12.97
CA LEU A 992 13.18 -20.15 -11.58
C LEU A 992 13.62 -21.61 -11.44
N ILE A 993 14.61 -21.85 -10.58
CA ILE A 993 14.99 -23.20 -10.19
C ILE A 993 14.07 -23.63 -9.04
N ILE A 994 13.28 -24.65 -9.26
CA ILE A 994 12.33 -25.16 -8.26
C ILE A 994 13.06 -26.13 -7.34
N PRO A 995 13.16 -25.85 -6.04
CA PRO A 995 13.87 -26.72 -5.10
C PRO A 995 13.09 -28.00 -4.82
N ALA A 996 13.81 -29.09 -4.56
CA ALA A 996 13.22 -30.41 -4.27
C ALA A 996 12.26 -30.41 -3.07
N SER A 997 12.39 -29.44 -2.17
CA SER A 997 11.50 -29.28 -1.01
C SER A 997 10.04 -28.92 -1.39
N LEU A 998 9.82 -28.48 -2.63
CA LEU A 998 8.48 -28.19 -3.15
C LEU A 998 7.82 -29.41 -3.83
N GLY A 999 8.51 -30.54 -3.95
CA GLY A 999 7.93 -31.78 -4.49
C GLY A 999 6.71 -32.20 -3.66
N GLY A 1000 5.56 -32.38 -4.32
CA GLY A 1000 4.29 -32.72 -3.66
C GLY A 1000 3.51 -31.53 -3.10
N ALA A 1001 3.96 -30.30 -3.31
CA ALA A 1001 3.28 -29.09 -2.79
C ALA A 1001 1.93 -28.81 -3.49
N GLY A 1002 1.68 -29.43 -4.66
CA GLY A 1002 0.46 -29.19 -5.42
C GLY A 1002 0.44 -27.82 -6.10
N GLU A 1003 -0.74 -27.21 -6.23
CA GLU A 1003 -0.86 -25.88 -6.81
C GLU A 1003 -0.40 -24.81 -5.81
N VAL A 1004 0.64 -24.07 -6.19
CA VAL A 1004 1.30 -23.07 -5.34
C VAL A 1004 1.44 -21.73 -6.07
N PRO A 1005 1.37 -20.61 -5.32
CA PRO A 1005 1.59 -19.30 -5.88
C PRO A 1005 3.07 -19.07 -6.23
N VAL A 1006 3.28 -18.27 -7.28
CA VAL A 1006 4.58 -17.71 -7.66
C VAL A 1006 4.52 -16.21 -7.48
N VAL A 1007 5.41 -15.68 -6.67
CA VAL A 1007 5.56 -14.26 -6.37
C VAL A 1007 6.93 -13.81 -6.87
N LEU A 1008 6.94 -12.82 -7.75
CA LEU A 1008 8.17 -12.20 -8.26
C LEU A 1008 8.22 -10.75 -7.81
N THR A 1009 9.30 -10.36 -7.16
CA THR A 1009 9.57 -8.96 -6.76
C THR A 1009 10.85 -8.50 -7.45
N VAL A 1010 10.77 -7.36 -8.12
CA VAL A 1010 11.88 -6.76 -8.88
C VAL A 1010 12.05 -5.31 -8.42
N ASP A 1011 13.22 -4.94 -7.91
CA ASP A 1011 13.50 -3.60 -7.36
C ASP A 1011 12.41 -3.12 -6.37
N GLY A 1012 11.91 -4.05 -5.53
CA GLY A 1012 10.86 -3.75 -4.57
C GLY A 1012 9.43 -3.69 -5.13
N GLN A 1013 9.24 -3.87 -6.44
CA GLN A 1013 7.92 -3.92 -7.08
C GLN A 1013 7.50 -5.38 -7.26
N THR A 1014 6.34 -5.76 -6.73
CA THR A 1014 5.83 -7.12 -6.84
C THR A 1014 4.90 -7.27 -8.05
N ALA A 1015 5.14 -8.30 -8.84
CA ALA A 1015 4.28 -8.68 -9.97
C ALA A 1015 2.92 -9.22 -9.50
N ASN A 1016 1.98 -9.34 -10.43
CA ASN A 1016 0.77 -10.14 -10.19
C ASN A 1016 1.14 -11.59 -9.85
N VAL A 1017 0.40 -12.17 -8.93
CA VAL A 1017 0.61 -13.56 -8.51
C VAL A 1017 0.00 -14.51 -9.54
N VAL A 1018 0.79 -15.48 -9.98
CA VAL A 1018 0.34 -16.61 -10.81
C VAL A 1018 0.57 -17.92 -10.08
N THR A 1019 0.04 -19.02 -10.57
CA THR A 1019 0.18 -20.34 -9.95
C THR A 1019 0.86 -21.35 -10.86
N ILE A 1020 1.57 -22.30 -10.25
CA ILE A 1020 2.07 -23.53 -10.87
C ILE A 1020 1.70 -24.71 -9.97
N ASN A 1021 1.73 -25.94 -10.50
CA ASN A 1021 1.44 -27.13 -9.71
C ASN A 1021 2.70 -28.02 -9.66
N VAL A 1022 3.25 -28.23 -8.48
CA VAL A 1022 4.48 -29.04 -8.27
C VAL A 1022 4.10 -30.39 -7.68
N LYS A 1023 4.34 -31.47 -8.45
CA LYS A 1023 3.98 -32.84 -8.11
C LYS A 1023 5.02 -33.51 -7.22
#